data_ee965cd539f35f91a09a5a6a5a24181a
#
_entry.id   ee965cd539f35f91a09a5a6a5a24181a
#
_cell.length_a   1.000
_cell.length_b   1.000
_cell.length_c   1.000
_cell.angle_alpha   90.00
_cell.angle_beta   90.00
_cell.angle_gamma   90.00
#
_symmetry.space_group_name_H-M   'P 1'
#
loop_
_entity.id
_entity.type
_entity.pdbx_description
1 polymer ?
#
loop_
_entity_poly.entity_id
_entity_poly.type
_entity_poly.pdbx_seq_one_letter_code
_entity_poly.pdbx_strand_id
1 'polypeptide(L)'
;MKWSSTVSVRAVVVAGAVVTLAFAALVVRRSSQAIHSASEDVRAEREFRFVARPLPQPVNAGFELISSPALFLQAARFEDHLYIAGPAGLLEYSPEGALLHQYAVGRELAGSPLVALATGVLADSREPELVVATANDGLLAFNGRSFRQILPASADACAITAILPAPSGHLLFGTKKRGVLVYDGKKITVLHPTLDAVYVTSLAGNESDLWVGTLNSGVLHFHAGATESFSEAQGLPDPQVQSLAISGDRTYAGTATGVAVFNNGRFSRVLAPGVMATALLATPTQLYVGSEDQGVLLIPLEGRRPNPNQGPTAKLSEVRQLFASGDAVFAVARNGLYRMNPRGFGGQRVLETGSTVLTDRNISALAADSTGRLWVGYFDRGLDLLTADGRVTHVEDEHVFCVNRILPDAKTGTIEVATANGLVRFDDSGSERQVLARADGLIADHVTDVAPYRDGLALATPAGLTFLDASGARSMYAFHGLVNNHVYALGVSGDELMAGTLGGLSVLNKGDITANYTTTSSNLKHNWITAVVPVGSEWMVGTYGAGILGLDRSGHFRSFEVGSGQFEVNPNAMLVTPSYVLAGTLGQGLYLYDRQSARWSAIREGLPSLNVTALAAANGYIYVGTDNGLVRIPEQKLHL
;
A
#
# COMPACT_ATOMS: atom_id res chain seq x y z
N MET A 1 -36.70 -83.12 -16.08
CA MET A 1 -35.54 -82.66 -15.26
C MET A 1 -35.75 -81.21 -14.79
N LYS A 2 -36.19 -81.07 -13.54
CA LYS A 2 -36.32 -79.71 -12.91
C LYS A 2 -35.06 -79.46 -12.10
N TRP A 3 -34.29 -78.52 -12.49
CA TRP A 3 -33.19 -77.99 -11.65
C TRP A 3 -33.75 -76.84 -10.77
N SER A 4 -33.88 -77.13 -9.49
CA SER A 4 -34.16 -76.10 -8.48
C SER A 4 -32.84 -75.57 -7.97
N SER A 5 -32.49 -74.38 -8.38
CA SER A 5 -31.37 -73.64 -7.79
C SER A 5 -31.88 -72.79 -6.58
N THR A 6 -31.92 -73.45 -5.43
CA THR A 6 -32.07 -72.73 -4.15
C THR A 6 -30.71 -72.06 -3.79
N VAL A 7 -30.48 -70.85 -4.32
CA VAL A 7 -29.40 -70.03 -3.78
C VAL A 7 -29.82 -69.65 -2.35
N SER A 8 -29.07 -70.16 -1.36
CA SER A 8 -29.38 -69.93 0.05
C SER A 8 -29.34 -68.44 0.34
N VAL A 9 -30.39 -67.90 0.96
CA VAL A 9 -30.48 -66.46 1.38
C VAL A 9 -29.24 -66.02 2.17
N ARG A 10 -28.62 -66.92 2.89
CA ARG A 10 -27.34 -66.73 3.58
C ARG A 10 -26.17 -66.36 2.63
N ALA A 11 -26.10 -67.03 1.46
CA ALA A 11 -25.06 -66.78 0.48
C ALA A 11 -25.22 -65.37 -0.16
N VAL A 12 -26.45 -64.91 -0.39
CA VAL A 12 -26.75 -63.57 -0.92
C VAL A 12 -26.46 -62.49 0.12
N VAL A 13 -26.80 -62.75 1.40
CA VAL A 13 -26.50 -61.80 2.48
C VAL A 13 -24.99 -61.66 2.72
N VAL A 14 -24.25 -62.78 2.70
CA VAL A 14 -22.78 -62.75 2.85
C VAL A 14 -22.12 -62.04 1.66
N ALA A 15 -22.56 -62.31 0.43
CA ALA A 15 -22.04 -61.64 -0.76
C ALA A 15 -22.34 -60.11 -0.71
N GLY A 16 -23.54 -59.73 -0.30
CA GLY A 16 -23.90 -58.33 -0.10
C GLY A 16 -23.03 -57.63 0.96
N ALA A 17 -22.81 -58.31 2.10
CA ALA A 17 -21.93 -57.75 3.15
C ALA A 17 -20.47 -57.61 2.69
N VAL A 18 -19.94 -58.57 1.94
CA VAL A 18 -18.58 -58.49 1.38
C VAL A 18 -18.45 -57.34 0.36
N VAL A 19 -19.45 -57.13 -0.51
CA VAL A 19 -19.46 -56.02 -1.48
C VAL A 19 -19.55 -54.68 -0.76
N THR A 20 -20.38 -54.59 0.28
CA THR A 20 -20.50 -53.34 1.06
C THR A 20 -19.21 -53.02 1.80
N LEU A 21 -18.55 -53.99 2.41
CA LEU A 21 -17.25 -53.82 3.07
C LEU A 21 -16.14 -53.45 2.09
N ALA A 22 -16.11 -54.08 0.90
CA ALA A 22 -15.15 -53.74 -0.14
C ALA A 22 -15.36 -52.31 -0.67
N PHE A 23 -16.62 -51.89 -0.85
CA PHE A 23 -16.95 -50.54 -1.25
C PHE A 23 -16.58 -49.51 -0.17
N ALA A 24 -16.89 -49.77 1.10
CA ALA A 24 -16.49 -48.94 2.22
C ALA A 24 -14.95 -48.83 2.32
N ALA A 25 -14.22 -49.93 2.18
CA ALA A 25 -12.76 -49.91 2.15
C ALA A 25 -12.20 -49.10 0.97
N LEU A 26 -12.83 -49.16 -0.20
CA LEU A 26 -12.44 -48.38 -1.38
C LEU A 26 -12.68 -46.88 -1.16
N VAL A 27 -13.82 -46.51 -0.57
CA VAL A 27 -14.15 -45.10 -0.23
C VAL A 27 -13.17 -44.57 0.79
N VAL A 28 -12.89 -45.31 1.87
CA VAL A 28 -11.92 -44.90 2.90
C VAL A 28 -10.53 -44.73 2.29
N ARG A 29 -10.09 -45.67 1.42
CA ARG A 29 -8.79 -45.57 0.76
C ARG A 29 -8.69 -44.36 -0.17
N ARG A 30 -9.74 -44.08 -0.97
CA ARG A 30 -9.79 -42.89 -1.84
C ARG A 30 -9.82 -41.58 -1.04
N SER A 31 -10.61 -41.51 0.03
CA SER A 31 -10.66 -40.34 0.91
C SER A 31 -9.32 -40.12 1.61
N SER A 32 -8.67 -41.17 2.09
CA SER A 32 -7.34 -41.10 2.69
C SER A 32 -6.28 -40.65 1.68
N GLN A 33 -6.33 -41.11 0.44
CA GLN A 33 -5.43 -40.63 -0.62
C GLN A 33 -5.68 -39.18 -0.98
N ALA A 34 -6.95 -38.77 -1.08
CA ALA A 34 -7.29 -37.36 -1.35
C ALA A 34 -6.85 -36.41 -0.21
N ILE A 35 -7.01 -36.84 1.05
CA ILE A 35 -6.53 -36.10 2.22
C ILE A 35 -4.99 -36.04 2.22
N HIS A 36 -4.33 -37.14 1.85
CA HIS A 36 -2.85 -37.16 1.82
C HIS A 36 -2.30 -36.26 0.73
N SER A 37 -2.87 -36.31 -0.50
CA SER A 37 -2.47 -35.39 -1.59
C SER A 37 -2.76 -33.92 -1.23
N ALA A 38 -3.94 -33.65 -0.70
CA ALA A 38 -4.26 -32.28 -0.25
C ALA A 38 -3.33 -31.78 0.87
N SER A 39 -2.91 -32.68 1.78
CA SER A 39 -1.94 -32.34 2.84
C SER A 39 -0.53 -32.13 2.30
N GLU A 40 -0.13 -32.87 1.25
CA GLU A 40 1.15 -32.68 0.57
C GLU A 40 1.15 -31.38 -0.24
N ASP A 41 0.07 -31.05 -0.95
CA ASP A 41 -0.09 -29.78 -1.67
C ASP A 41 -0.04 -28.59 -0.71
N VAL A 42 -0.77 -28.63 0.41
CA VAL A 42 -0.73 -27.60 1.46
C VAL A 42 0.66 -27.49 2.10
N ARG A 43 1.39 -28.62 2.22
CA ARG A 43 2.76 -28.61 2.74
C ARG A 43 3.75 -28.03 1.73
N ALA A 44 3.58 -28.32 0.44
CA ALA A 44 4.37 -27.74 -0.64
C ALA A 44 4.13 -26.23 -0.79
N GLU A 45 2.87 -25.78 -0.65
CA GLU A 45 2.52 -24.35 -0.65
C GLU A 45 3.07 -23.58 0.55
N ARG A 46 3.41 -24.25 1.65
CA ARG A 46 4.00 -23.63 2.86
C ARG A 46 5.51 -23.50 2.79
N GLU A 47 6.17 -24.19 1.88
CA GLU A 47 7.63 -24.16 1.73
C GLU A 47 8.03 -23.24 0.57
N PHE A 48 8.73 -22.15 0.87
CA PHE A 48 9.27 -21.22 -0.13
C PHE A 48 10.72 -21.56 -0.40
N ARG A 49 11.04 -21.91 -1.64
CA ARG A 49 12.42 -22.19 -2.07
C ARG A 49 12.90 -21.10 -3.01
N PHE A 50 13.90 -20.36 -2.61
CA PHE A 50 14.55 -19.37 -3.47
C PHE A 50 16.04 -19.26 -3.11
N VAL A 51 16.79 -18.71 -4.03
CA VAL A 51 18.22 -18.44 -3.86
C VAL A 51 18.40 -16.93 -3.74
N ALA A 52 19.04 -16.47 -2.67
CA ALA A 52 19.41 -15.08 -2.50
C ALA A 52 20.38 -14.65 -3.62
N ARG A 53 20.12 -13.50 -4.23
CA ARG A 53 20.92 -12.96 -5.33
C ARG A 53 21.06 -11.45 -5.19
N PRO A 54 22.13 -10.84 -5.73
CA PRO A 54 22.24 -9.40 -5.81
C PRO A 54 21.06 -8.79 -6.54
N LEU A 55 20.62 -7.63 -6.08
CA LEU A 55 19.62 -6.85 -6.82
C LEU A 55 20.22 -6.40 -8.17
N PRO A 56 19.41 -6.36 -9.23
CA PRO A 56 19.84 -5.73 -10.48
C PRO A 56 20.28 -4.28 -10.20
N GLN A 57 21.35 -3.84 -10.87
CA GLN A 57 21.72 -2.43 -10.81
C GLN A 57 20.63 -1.60 -11.52
N PRO A 58 20.10 -0.56 -10.89
CA PRO A 58 19.06 0.26 -11.52
C PRO A 58 19.61 1.01 -12.74
N VAL A 59 18.90 0.95 -13.86
CA VAL A 59 19.28 1.57 -15.14
C VAL A 59 18.51 2.89 -15.30
N ASN A 60 18.62 3.84 -14.35
CA ASN A 60 17.75 5.02 -14.36
C ASN A 60 18.48 6.36 -14.40
N ALA A 61 19.37 6.52 -15.37
CA ALA A 61 19.91 7.84 -15.67
C ALA A 61 18.83 8.75 -16.28
N GLY A 62 18.14 9.54 -15.46
CA GLY A 62 17.25 10.60 -15.92
C GLY A 62 15.90 10.72 -15.25
N PHE A 63 15.54 9.82 -14.35
CA PHE A 63 14.35 9.96 -13.53
C PHE A 63 14.72 10.81 -12.31
N GLU A 64 14.03 11.93 -12.13
CA GLU A 64 14.26 12.85 -11.03
C GLU A 64 13.11 12.75 -10.03
N LEU A 65 13.44 12.32 -8.81
CA LEU A 65 12.48 12.29 -7.72
C LEU A 65 12.28 13.72 -7.19
N ILE A 66 11.05 14.20 -7.22
CA ILE A 66 10.66 15.45 -6.56
C ILE A 66 10.38 15.10 -5.10
N SER A 67 11.11 15.74 -4.18
CA SER A 67 11.09 15.37 -2.76
C SER A 67 9.71 15.54 -2.13
N SER A 68 9.31 14.51 -1.44
CA SER A 68 8.12 14.44 -0.57
C SER A 68 8.54 14.36 0.90
N PRO A 69 7.63 14.53 1.86
CA PRO A 69 7.95 14.45 3.28
C PRO A 69 8.72 13.18 3.63
N ALA A 70 9.92 13.34 4.21
CA ALA A 70 10.63 12.24 4.82
C ALA A 70 9.85 11.81 6.07
N LEU A 71 9.40 10.58 6.10
CA LEU A 71 8.74 9.98 7.24
C LEU A 71 9.68 8.94 7.83
N PHE A 72 10.04 9.12 9.11
CA PHE A 72 10.85 8.14 9.82
C PHE A 72 9.94 7.04 10.37
N LEU A 73 10.12 5.82 9.92
CA LEU A 73 9.34 4.66 10.36
C LEU A 73 10.09 3.84 11.39
N GLN A 74 11.32 3.47 11.07
CA GLN A 74 12.19 2.70 11.95
C GLN A 74 13.64 3.13 11.78
N ALA A 75 14.43 2.94 12.84
CA ALA A 75 15.86 3.17 12.85
C ALA A 75 16.59 1.92 13.34
N ALA A 76 17.75 1.65 12.78
CA ALA A 76 18.66 0.60 13.25
C ALA A 76 20.09 1.11 13.21
N ARG A 77 20.88 0.73 14.21
CA ARG A 77 22.33 0.91 14.19
C ARG A 77 22.96 -0.28 13.51
N PHE A 78 23.76 -0.01 12.48
CA PHE A 78 24.50 -1.05 11.78
C PHE A 78 25.92 -0.54 11.54
N GLU A 79 26.91 -1.33 11.94
CA GLU A 79 28.29 -0.88 12.10
C GLU A 79 28.33 0.40 12.97
N ASP A 80 28.99 1.46 12.54
CA ASP A 80 29.02 2.73 13.27
C ASP A 80 27.99 3.76 12.79
N HIS A 81 27.16 3.40 11.83
CA HIS A 81 26.17 4.30 11.22
C HIS A 81 24.76 4.06 11.76
N LEU A 82 23.92 5.08 11.64
CA LEU A 82 22.50 5.01 11.94
C LEU A 82 21.73 4.98 10.62
N TYR A 83 20.95 3.93 10.42
CA TYR A 83 20.08 3.78 9.26
C TYR A 83 18.64 4.05 9.67
N ILE A 84 17.92 4.83 8.86
CA ILE A 84 16.52 5.17 9.07
C ILE A 84 15.72 4.77 7.85
N ALA A 85 14.75 3.88 8.05
CA ALA A 85 13.80 3.49 7.01
C ALA A 85 12.63 4.47 6.95
N GLY A 86 12.22 4.76 5.74
CA GLY A 86 11.02 5.51 5.44
C GLY A 86 10.41 5.06 4.10
N PRO A 87 9.24 5.56 3.75
CA PRO A 87 8.61 5.23 2.46
C PRO A 87 9.45 5.64 1.25
N ALA A 88 10.24 6.72 1.37
CA ALA A 88 11.11 7.20 0.30
C ALA A 88 12.43 6.41 0.16
N GLY A 89 12.77 5.57 1.13
CA GLY A 89 13.98 4.75 1.12
C GLY A 89 14.68 4.63 2.46
N LEU A 90 15.97 4.32 2.40
CA LEU A 90 16.84 4.14 3.54
C LEU A 90 17.82 5.32 3.60
N LEU A 91 17.86 6.01 4.73
CA LEU A 91 18.77 7.12 5.00
C LEU A 91 19.91 6.63 5.88
N GLU A 92 21.15 6.89 5.50
CA GLU A 92 22.36 6.56 6.24
C GLU A 92 22.96 7.81 6.86
N TYR A 93 23.10 7.82 8.18
CA TYR A 93 23.69 8.94 8.94
C TYR A 93 24.96 8.51 9.63
N SER A 94 25.95 9.43 9.69
CA SER A 94 27.14 9.26 10.51
C SER A 94 26.79 9.28 12.01
N PRO A 95 27.70 8.86 12.89
CA PRO A 95 27.53 8.98 14.34
C PRO A 95 27.24 10.42 14.82
N GLU A 96 27.76 11.42 14.07
CA GLU A 96 27.59 12.84 14.37
C GLU A 96 26.26 13.41 13.82
N GLY A 97 25.48 12.60 13.09
CA GLY A 97 24.18 12.98 12.55
C GLY A 97 24.24 13.63 11.16
N ALA A 98 25.36 13.55 10.45
CA ALA A 98 25.43 13.97 9.05
C ALA A 98 24.82 12.91 8.13
N LEU A 99 23.95 13.31 7.19
CA LEU A 99 23.44 12.42 6.14
C LEU A 99 24.58 12.07 5.18
N LEU A 100 24.92 10.79 5.11
CA LEU A 100 26.00 10.26 4.25
C LEU A 100 25.46 9.77 2.92
N HIS A 101 24.37 9.01 2.94
CA HIS A 101 23.77 8.44 1.75
C HIS A 101 22.25 8.30 1.88
N GLN A 102 21.57 8.35 0.75
CA GLN A 102 20.14 8.04 0.63
C GLN A 102 19.95 6.97 -0.44
N TYR A 103 19.57 5.78 0.00
CA TYR A 103 19.18 4.68 -0.88
C TYR A 103 17.70 4.85 -1.21
N ALA A 104 17.42 5.40 -2.38
CA ALA A 104 16.06 5.76 -2.76
C ALA A 104 15.27 4.54 -3.27
N VAL A 105 14.01 4.46 -2.88
CA VAL A 105 13.04 3.52 -3.45
C VAL A 105 12.87 3.84 -4.94
N GLY A 106 12.89 2.78 -5.78
CA GLY A 106 12.85 2.90 -7.22
C GLY A 106 14.19 3.17 -7.89
N ARG A 107 15.27 3.36 -7.12
CA ARG A 107 16.63 3.55 -7.64
C ARG A 107 17.57 2.45 -7.14
N GLU A 108 18.16 2.62 -5.96
CA GLU A 108 19.02 1.60 -5.32
C GLU A 108 18.18 0.48 -4.69
N LEU A 109 16.92 0.77 -4.36
CA LEU A 109 15.96 -0.17 -3.79
C LEU A 109 14.81 -0.42 -4.76
N ALA A 110 14.12 -1.55 -4.61
CA ALA A 110 12.91 -1.86 -5.38
C ALA A 110 11.79 -0.82 -5.13
N GLY A 111 10.80 -0.76 -6.02
CA GLY A 111 9.74 0.25 -6.05
C GLY A 111 8.67 0.12 -4.96
N SER A 112 9.04 -0.27 -3.74
CA SER A 112 8.12 -0.49 -2.63
C SER A 112 8.63 0.18 -1.35
N PRO A 113 7.76 0.86 -0.58
CA PRO A 113 8.13 1.50 0.67
C PRO A 113 8.77 0.54 1.66
N LEU A 114 9.75 1.03 2.42
CA LEU A 114 10.35 0.28 3.51
C LEU A 114 9.42 0.29 4.73
N VAL A 115 9.32 -0.85 5.42
CA VAL A 115 8.39 -1.01 6.56
C VAL A 115 9.07 -1.42 7.85
N ALA A 116 10.21 -2.12 7.79
CA ALA A 116 10.93 -2.53 9.00
C ALA A 116 12.44 -2.65 8.75
N LEU A 117 13.22 -2.42 9.82
CA LEU A 117 14.67 -2.61 9.88
C LEU A 117 15.05 -3.48 11.08
N ALA A 118 16.03 -4.35 10.90
CA ALA A 118 16.69 -5.04 12.00
C ALA A 118 18.14 -5.35 11.62
N THR A 119 19.01 -5.49 12.63
CA THR A 119 20.41 -5.88 12.44
C THR A 119 20.62 -7.26 13.04
N GLY A 120 21.27 -8.15 12.33
CA GLY A 120 21.58 -9.49 12.82
C GLY A 120 22.57 -10.25 11.94
N VAL A 121 23.13 -11.32 12.48
CA VAL A 121 23.91 -12.28 11.71
C VAL A 121 22.94 -13.33 11.17
N LEU A 122 22.81 -13.38 9.85
CA LEU A 122 21.93 -14.36 9.20
C LEU A 122 22.65 -15.70 9.00
N ALA A 123 21.91 -16.80 8.95
CA ALA A 123 22.45 -18.15 8.86
C ALA A 123 23.28 -18.42 7.58
N ASP A 124 23.05 -17.63 6.54
CA ASP A 124 23.79 -17.65 5.28
C ASP A 124 24.89 -16.58 5.19
N SER A 125 25.09 -15.79 6.25
CA SER A 125 26.12 -14.77 6.39
C SER A 125 27.03 -15.06 7.58
N ARG A 126 28.29 -14.59 7.52
CA ARG A 126 29.23 -14.67 8.64
C ARG A 126 29.34 -13.36 9.42
N GLU A 127 28.94 -12.28 8.82
CA GLU A 127 29.00 -10.94 9.35
C GLU A 127 27.57 -10.43 9.63
N PRO A 128 27.39 -9.49 10.55
CA PRO A 128 26.11 -8.82 10.71
C PRO A 128 25.68 -8.16 9.41
N GLU A 129 24.38 -8.18 9.14
CA GLU A 129 23.76 -7.49 8.03
C GLU A 129 22.58 -6.66 8.54
N LEU A 130 22.29 -5.56 7.84
CA LEU A 130 21.07 -4.81 8.04
C LEU A 130 19.97 -5.44 7.18
N VAL A 131 18.97 -6.01 7.83
CA VAL A 131 17.78 -6.56 7.15
C VAL A 131 16.78 -5.45 6.94
N VAL A 132 16.33 -5.33 5.71
CA VAL A 132 15.38 -4.30 5.26
C VAL A 132 14.13 -5.00 4.73
N ALA A 133 13.00 -4.77 5.38
CA ALA A 133 11.71 -5.26 4.92
C ALA A 133 10.99 -4.19 4.10
N THR A 134 10.41 -4.60 2.99
CA THR A 134 9.61 -3.75 2.11
C THR A 134 8.13 -4.12 2.21
N ALA A 135 7.25 -3.21 1.80
CA ALA A 135 5.81 -3.44 1.85
C ALA A 135 5.35 -4.55 0.90
N ASN A 136 5.97 -4.68 -0.29
CA ASN A 136 5.53 -5.61 -1.34
C ASN A 136 6.66 -6.32 -2.09
N ASP A 137 7.92 -5.89 -1.93
CA ASP A 137 9.06 -6.46 -2.68
C ASP A 137 9.92 -7.41 -1.85
N GLY A 138 9.43 -7.83 -0.69
CA GLY A 138 10.04 -8.84 0.15
C GLY A 138 11.12 -8.32 1.09
N LEU A 139 12.16 -9.12 1.31
CA LEU A 139 13.26 -8.88 2.24
C LEU A 139 14.58 -8.68 1.51
N LEU A 140 15.34 -7.69 1.96
CA LEU A 140 16.69 -7.39 1.52
C LEU A 140 17.65 -7.51 2.69
N ALA A 141 18.90 -7.91 2.42
CA ALA A 141 20.01 -7.80 3.37
C ALA A 141 21.05 -6.84 2.79
N PHE A 142 21.56 -5.96 3.62
CA PHE A 142 22.57 -4.97 3.29
C PHE A 142 23.82 -5.19 4.13
N ASN A 143 24.96 -5.30 3.48
CA ASN A 143 26.26 -5.59 4.11
C ASN A 143 27.16 -4.35 4.24
N GLY A 144 26.59 -3.14 4.21
CA GLY A 144 27.32 -1.88 4.22
C GLY A 144 27.78 -1.40 2.85
N ARG A 145 27.67 -2.24 1.77
CA ARG A 145 28.10 -1.89 0.41
C ARG A 145 27.07 -2.21 -0.66
N SER A 146 26.37 -3.31 -0.51
CA SER A 146 25.43 -3.80 -1.51
C SER A 146 24.23 -4.47 -0.87
N PHE A 147 23.09 -4.38 -1.54
CA PHE A 147 21.89 -5.12 -1.21
C PHE A 147 21.87 -6.48 -1.90
N ARG A 148 21.39 -7.50 -1.19
CA ARG A 148 21.00 -8.78 -1.76
C ARG A 148 19.57 -9.09 -1.40
N GLN A 149 18.83 -9.74 -2.28
CA GLN A 149 17.46 -10.13 -2.04
C GLN A 149 17.40 -11.47 -1.30
N ILE A 150 16.79 -11.50 -0.12
CA ILE A 150 16.54 -12.71 0.66
C ILE A 150 15.22 -13.34 0.21
N LEU A 151 14.15 -12.55 0.21
CA LEU A 151 12.82 -12.94 -0.23
C LEU A 151 12.40 -12.06 -1.40
N PRO A 152 12.23 -12.64 -2.62
CA PRO A 152 11.73 -11.87 -3.76
C PRO A 152 10.24 -11.53 -3.61
N ALA A 153 9.77 -10.57 -4.40
CA ALA A 153 8.36 -10.26 -4.51
C ALA A 153 7.56 -11.47 -4.99
N SER A 154 6.73 -12.02 -4.12
CA SER A 154 5.73 -13.04 -4.44
C SER A 154 4.44 -12.74 -3.69
N ALA A 155 3.30 -12.96 -4.32
CA ALA A 155 2.02 -12.42 -3.87
C ALA A 155 1.61 -12.75 -2.42
N ASP A 156 2.08 -13.87 -1.85
CA ASP A 156 1.62 -14.34 -0.53
C ASP A 156 2.58 -14.09 0.63
N ALA A 157 3.88 -13.99 0.36
CA ALA A 157 4.90 -13.87 1.42
C ALA A 157 5.42 -12.44 1.63
N CYS A 158 5.05 -11.48 0.78
CA CYS A 158 5.70 -10.17 0.71
C CYS A 158 5.07 -9.07 1.54
N ALA A 159 3.85 -9.26 2.03
CA ALA A 159 3.20 -8.29 2.90
C ALA A 159 3.76 -8.37 4.33
N ILE A 160 5.05 -8.02 4.47
CA ILE A 160 5.80 -8.11 5.71
C ILE A 160 5.40 -6.95 6.63
N THR A 161 5.31 -7.22 7.92
CA THR A 161 4.89 -6.26 8.95
C THR A 161 5.89 -6.13 10.08
N ALA A 162 6.63 -7.19 10.38
CA ALA A 162 7.63 -7.21 11.44
C ALA A 162 8.78 -8.16 11.08
N ILE A 163 9.99 -7.86 11.56
CA ILE A 163 11.18 -8.73 11.41
C ILE A 163 11.88 -8.88 12.76
N LEU A 164 12.40 -10.06 13.03
CA LEU A 164 13.08 -10.39 14.26
C LEU A 164 14.24 -11.36 13.96
N PRO A 165 15.48 -10.89 13.88
CA PRO A 165 16.65 -11.77 13.83
C PRO A 165 16.79 -12.57 15.13
N ALA A 166 16.94 -13.88 15.02
CA ALA A 166 17.11 -14.76 16.16
C ALA A 166 18.59 -15.07 16.45
N PRO A 167 18.95 -15.42 17.68
CA PRO A 167 20.34 -15.78 18.05
C PRO A 167 20.90 -17.00 17.29
N SER A 168 20.03 -17.85 16.75
CA SER A 168 20.37 -18.98 15.88
C SER A 168 20.93 -18.57 14.51
N GLY A 169 20.76 -17.31 14.12
CA GLY A 169 20.98 -16.82 12.76
C GLY A 169 19.75 -16.93 11.86
N HIS A 170 18.66 -17.52 12.35
CA HIS A 170 17.40 -17.49 11.62
C HIS A 170 16.77 -16.10 11.66
N LEU A 171 16.01 -15.78 10.61
CA LEU A 171 15.21 -14.56 10.56
C LEU A 171 13.73 -14.90 10.66
N LEU A 172 13.10 -14.50 11.77
CA LEU A 172 11.66 -14.55 11.93
C LEU A 172 11.04 -13.30 11.30
N PHE A 173 9.92 -13.45 10.60
CA PHE A 173 9.19 -12.30 10.10
C PHE A 173 7.67 -12.54 10.07
N GLY A 174 6.95 -11.51 10.46
CA GLY A 174 5.50 -11.48 10.48
C GLY A 174 4.95 -10.95 9.16
N THR A 175 3.79 -11.46 8.77
CA THR A 175 3.11 -11.07 7.53
C THR A 175 1.64 -10.75 7.78
N LYS A 176 0.99 -10.10 6.80
CA LYS A 176 -0.46 -9.82 6.86
C LYS A 176 -1.34 -11.06 6.70
N LYS A 177 -0.87 -12.09 5.97
CA LYS A 177 -1.71 -13.24 5.57
C LYS A 177 -1.16 -14.61 5.95
N ARG A 178 0.16 -14.73 6.06
CA ARG A 178 0.85 -16.03 6.24
C ARG A 178 1.45 -16.17 7.64
N GLY A 179 0.98 -15.36 8.59
CA GLY A 179 1.42 -15.44 9.97
C GLY A 179 2.92 -15.22 10.14
N VAL A 180 3.57 -16.08 10.94
CA VAL A 180 5.00 -16.02 11.23
C VAL A 180 5.78 -16.98 10.35
N LEU A 181 6.68 -16.43 9.56
CA LEU A 181 7.60 -17.19 8.71
C LEU A 181 9.02 -17.15 9.29
N VAL A 182 9.82 -18.16 8.97
CA VAL A 182 11.23 -18.27 9.36
C VAL A 182 12.09 -18.54 8.13
N TYR A 183 13.17 -17.76 8.00
CA TYR A 183 14.25 -17.97 7.04
C TYR A 183 15.45 -18.58 7.75
N ASP A 184 15.91 -19.76 7.31
CA ASP A 184 17.01 -20.54 7.91
C ASP A 184 18.35 -20.39 7.15
N GLY A 185 18.46 -19.38 6.28
CA GLY A 185 19.61 -19.17 5.40
C GLY A 185 19.51 -19.89 4.04
N LYS A 186 18.50 -20.74 3.83
CA LYS A 186 18.31 -21.49 2.58
C LYS A 186 16.87 -21.48 2.08
N LYS A 187 15.93 -21.59 2.98
CA LYS A 187 14.50 -21.65 2.67
C LYS A 187 13.68 -20.85 3.66
N ILE A 188 12.45 -20.56 3.27
CA ILE A 188 11.45 -19.96 4.15
C ILE A 188 10.34 -20.98 4.38
N THR A 189 9.94 -21.11 5.65
CA THR A 189 8.85 -21.99 6.08
C THR A 189 7.97 -21.28 7.10
N VAL A 190 6.74 -21.71 7.27
CA VAL A 190 5.90 -21.30 8.40
C VAL A 190 6.55 -21.82 9.69
N LEU A 191 6.72 -20.97 10.70
CA LEU A 191 7.35 -21.34 11.96
C LEU A 191 6.58 -22.49 12.64
N HIS A 192 5.26 -22.34 12.77
CA HIS A 192 4.39 -23.37 13.30
C HIS A 192 2.96 -23.25 12.71
N PRO A 193 2.22 -24.35 12.49
CA PRO A 193 0.88 -24.30 11.89
C PRO A 193 -0.12 -23.43 12.65
N THR A 194 -0.01 -23.31 13.96
CA THR A 194 -0.89 -22.47 14.78
C THR A 194 -0.61 -20.97 14.62
N LEU A 195 0.50 -20.60 14.02
CA LEU A 195 0.91 -19.22 13.73
C LEU A 195 0.74 -18.88 12.24
N ASP A 196 0.17 -19.77 11.43
CA ASP A 196 -0.16 -19.53 10.03
C ASP A 196 -1.48 -18.74 9.90
N ALA A 197 -1.63 -18.00 8.81
CA ALA A 197 -2.85 -17.23 8.47
C ALA A 197 -3.27 -16.17 9.51
N VAL A 198 -2.34 -15.70 10.32
CA VAL A 198 -2.55 -14.63 11.31
C VAL A 198 -1.99 -13.31 10.77
N TYR A 199 -2.69 -12.19 10.97
CA TYR A 199 -2.14 -10.87 10.68
C TYR A 199 -1.21 -10.45 11.82
N VAL A 200 0.08 -10.61 11.63
CA VAL A 200 1.12 -10.24 12.61
C VAL A 200 1.38 -8.74 12.55
N THR A 201 1.49 -8.09 13.70
CA THR A 201 1.85 -6.67 13.83
C THR A 201 3.21 -6.48 14.47
N SER A 202 3.58 -7.36 15.40
CA SER A 202 4.86 -7.27 16.14
C SER A 202 5.33 -8.65 16.60
N LEU A 203 6.65 -8.79 16.78
CA LEU A 203 7.31 -10.01 17.23
C LEU A 203 8.28 -9.68 18.35
N ALA A 204 8.37 -10.54 19.38
CA ALA A 204 9.39 -10.46 20.44
C ALA A 204 9.74 -11.86 20.96
N GLY A 205 11.04 -12.11 21.25
CA GLY A 205 11.51 -13.41 21.71
C GLY A 205 12.44 -14.10 20.72
N ASN A 206 12.24 -15.40 20.54
CA ASN A 206 13.01 -16.24 19.61
C ASN A 206 12.15 -17.40 19.11
N GLU A 207 12.72 -18.33 18.31
CA GLU A 207 11.96 -19.43 17.69
C GLU A 207 11.31 -20.41 18.68
N SER A 208 11.85 -20.54 19.89
CA SER A 208 11.36 -21.50 20.91
C SER A 208 10.44 -20.85 21.95
N ASP A 209 10.51 -19.53 22.09
CA ASP A 209 9.71 -18.73 22.99
C ASP A 209 9.40 -17.39 22.33
N LEU A 210 8.27 -17.35 21.60
CA LEU A 210 7.90 -16.25 20.73
C LEU A 210 6.56 -15.64 21.13
N TRP A 211 6.58 -14.34 21.35
CA TRP A 211 5.40 -13.53 21.51
C TRP A 211 5.04 -12.87 20.18
N VAL A 212 3.78 -12.99 19.79
CA VAL A 212 3.26 -12.50 18.51
C VAL A 212 2.10 -11.55 18.79
N GLY A 213 2.26 -10.29 18.45
CA GLY A 213 1.19 -9.31 18.42
C GLY A 213 0.40 -9.43 17.12
N THR A 214 -0.91 -9.32 17.19
CA THR A 214 -1.79 -9.45 16.03
C THR A 214 -2.71 -8.24 15.88
N LEU A 215 -3.25 -8.05 14.68
CA LEU A 215 -4.15 -6.94 14.40
C LEU A 215 -5.53 -7.10 15.09
N ASN A 216 -6.03 -8.32 15.22
CA ASN A 216 -7.41 -8.57 15.66
C ASN A 216 -7.59 -9.84 16.49
N SER A 217 -6.51 -10.56 16.80
CA SER A 217 -6.55 -11.82 17.54
C SER A 217 -5.80 -11.74 18.88
N GLY A 218 -5.50 -10.54 19.35
CA GLY A 218 -4.76 -10.31 20.59
C GLY A 218 -3.30 -10.72 20.52
N VAL A 219 -2.81 -11.30 21.60
CA VAL A 219 -1.43 -11.79 21.74
C VAL A 219 -1.41 -13.30 21.63
N LEU A 220 -0.49 -13.84 20.83
CA LEU A 220 -0.17 -15.27 20.81
C LEU A 220 1.20 -15.48 21.44
N HIS A 221 1.30 -16.47 22.34
CA HIS A 221 2.55 -16.88 22.95
C HIS A 221 2.86 -18.31 22.53
N PHE A 222 3.84 -18.47 21.66
CA PHE A 222 4.34 -19.77 21.21
C PHE A 222 5.53 -20.19 22.07
N HIS A 223 5.36 -21.25 22.83
CA HIS A 223 6.42 -21.83 23.64
C HIS A 223 6.25 -23.35 23.78
N ALA A 224 7.33 -24.08 23.96
CA ALA A 224 7.34 -25.53 24.14
C ALA A 224 6.54 -26.31 23.06
N GLY A 225 6.48 -25.78 21.81
CA GLY A 225 5.73 -26.38 20.71
C GLY A 225 4.21 -26.19 20.74
N ALA A 226 3.70 -25.36 21.65
CA ALA A 226 2.29 -25.00 21.79
C ALA A 226 2.09 -23.48 21.67
N THR A 227 0.88 -23.05 21.31
CA THR A 227 0.51 -21.63 21.25
C THR A 227 -0.62 -21.37 22.22
N GLU A 228 -0.40 -20.43 23.15
CA GLU A 228 -1.44 -19.84 23.98
C GLU A 228 -1.93 -18.54 23.36
N SER A 229 -3.24 -18.28 23.48
CA SER A 229 -3.86 -17.06 22.95
C SER A 229 -4.43 -16.23 24.10
N PHE A 230 -4.15 -14.93 24.07
CA PHE A 230 -4.67 -13.96 25.03
C PHE A 230 -5.51 -12.93 24.28
N SER A 231 -6.78 -12.87 24.64
CA SER A 231 -7.76 -11.90 24.14
C SER A 231 -8.29 -11.03 25.29
N GLU A 232 -9.27 -10.20 25.01
CA GLU A 232 -9.99 -9.42 26.03
C GLU A 232 -10.56 -10.32 27.15
N ALA A 233 -10.99 -11.55 26.81
CA ALA A 233 -11.49 -12.52 27.79
C ALA A 233 -10.43 -12.95 28.83
N GLN A 234 -9.14 -12.87 28.48
CA GLN A 234 -8.01 -13.13 29.38
C GLN A 234 -7.42 -11.85 29.98
N GLY A 235 -8.07 -10.68 29.79
CA GLY A 235 -7.70 -9.41 30.40
C GLY A 235 -6.91 -8.46 29.48
N LEU A 236 -6.74 -8.79 28.21
CA LEU A 236 -6.12 -7.86 27.26
C LEU A 236 -7.01 -6.62 27.11
N PRO A 237 -6.46 -5.39 27.16
CA PRO A 237 -7.31 -4.18 27.07
C PRO A 237 -7.92 -3.95 25.68
N ASP A 238 -7.30 -4.52 24.63
CA ASP A 238 -7.76 -4.41 23.25
C ASP A 238 -7.15 -5.53 22.40
N PRO A 239 -7.87 -6.14 21.44
CA PRO A 239 -7.34 -7.20 20.59
C PRO A 239 -6.32 -6.71 19.56
N GLN A 240 -6.26 -5.40 19.28
CA GLN A 240 -5.30 -4.80 18.37
C GLN A 240 -3.97 -4.54 19.10
N VAL A 241 -3.00 -5.43 18.92
CA VAL A 241 -1.66 -5.29 19.48
C VAL A 241 -0.76 -4.55 18.49
N GLN A 242 -0.15 -3.46 18.93
CA GLN A 242 0.74 -2.63 18.09
C GLN A 242 2.22 -2.96 18.30
N SER A 243 2.60 -3.27 19.54
CA SER A 243 4.01 -3.42 19.91
C SER A 243 4.19 -4.43 21.03
N LEU A 244 5.37 -5.03 21.09
CA LEU A 244 5.79 -5.98 22.13
C LEU A 244 7.15 -5.60 22.68
N ALA A 245 7.37 -5.81 23.97
CA ALA A 245 8.67 -5.69 24.61
C ALA A 245 8.84 -6.75 25.69
N ILE A 246 10.05 -7.27 25.86
CA ILE A 246 10.40 -8.27 26.87
C ILE A 246 11.51 -7.72 27.77
N SER A 247 11.39 -7.91 29.08
CA SER A 247 12.45 -7.63 30.05
C SER A 247 12.44 -8.66 31.18
N GLY A 248 13.41 -9.55 31.18
CA GLY A 248 13.46 -10.69 32.09
C GLY A 248 12.26 -11.64 31.89
N ASP A 249 11.53 -11.89 32.96
CA ASP A 249 10.31 -12.74 32.98
C ASP A 249 9.01 -12.01 32.61
N ARG A 250 9.11 -10.73 32.22
CA ARG A 250 7.97 -9.88 31.90
C ARG A 250 7.88 -9.59 30.42
N THR A 251 6.68 -9.78 29.88
CA THR A 251 6.33 -9.34 28.54
C THR A 251 5.29 -8.24 28.62
N TYR A 252 5.44 -7.24 27.78
CA TYR A 252 4.54 -6.09 27.64
C TYR A 252 3.98 -6.07 26.24
N ALA A 253 2.65 -5.94 26.14
CA ALA A 253 1.95 -5.81 24.87
C ALA A 253 1.22 -4.47 24.80
N GLY A 254 1.68 -3.59 23.94
CA GLY A 254 1.04 -2.31 23.64
C GLY A 254 -0.15 -2.52 22.73
N THR A 255 -1.30 -2.03 23.15
CA THR A 255 -2.56 -2.13 22.41
C THR A 255 -3.12 -0.75 22.08
N ALA A 256 -4.25 -0.71 21.38
CA ALA A 256 -4.94 0.55 21.07
C ALA A 256 -5.41 1.29 22.32
N THR A 257 -5.63 0.61 23.46
CA THR A 257 -6.24 1.21 24.67
C THR A 257 -5.43 1.00 25.96
N GLY A 258 -4.16 0.59 25.86
CA GLY A 258 -3.28 0.43 27.02
C GLY A 258 -2.19 -0.59 26.79
N VAL A 259 -1.43 -0.90 27.85
CA VAL A 259 -0.34 -1.89 27.84
C VAL A 259 -0.67 -3.05 28.76
N ALA A 260 -0.82 -4.25 28.20
CA ALA A 260 -0.95 -5.48 28.98
C ALA A 260 0.42 -5.94 29.49
N VAL A 261 0.47 -6.42 30.72
CA VAL A 261 1.65 -6.98 31.36
C VAL A 261 1.46 -8.46 31.60
N PHE A 262 2.41 -9.26 31.16
CA PHE A 262 2.48 -10.69 31.43
C PHE A 262 3.70 -10.98 32.32
N ASN A 263 3.51 -11.78 33.35
CA ASN A 263 4.58 -12.28 34.22
C ASN A 263 4.66 -13.80 34.06
N ASN A 264 5.84 -14.33 33.73
CA ASN A 264 6.03 -15.77 33.50
C ASN A 264 4.93 -16.37 32.58
N GLY A 265 4.64 -15.72 31.45
CA GLY A 265 3.66 -16.18 30.49
C GLY A 265 2.19 -15.93 30.85
N ARG A 266 1.86 -15.35 32.01
CA ARG A 266 0.47 -15.13 32.46
C ARG A 266 0.11 -13.66 32.54
N PHE A 267 -1.09 -13.31 32.10
CA PHE A 267 -1.60 -11.95 32.24
C PHE A 267 -1.60 -11.52 33.73
N SER A 268 -1.17 -10.31 33.97
CA SER A 268 -1.03 -9.75 35.33
C SER A 268 -1.87 -8.49 35.53
N ARG A 269 -1.70 -7.48 34.69
CA ARG A 269 -2.39 -6.16 34.82
C ARG A 269 -2.28 -5.35 33.55
N VAL A 270 -3.00 -4.22 33.52
CA VAL A 270 -2.90 -3.19 32.48
C VAL A 270 -2.17 -1.97 33.05
N LEU A 271 -1.27 -1.40 32.23
CA LEU A 271 -0.62 -0.10 32.45
C LEU A 271 -1.10 0.90 31.40
N ALA A 272 -0.94 2.19 31.67
CA ALA A 272 -1.27 3.29 30.76
C ALA A 272 -2.69 3.13 30.11
N PRO A 273 -3.76 2.94 30.88
CA PRO A 273 -5.09 2.76 30.31
C PRO A 273 -5.50 4.00 29.50
N GLY A 274 -6.13 3.78 28.33
CA GLY A 274 -6.55 4.82 27.40
C GLY A 274 -5.43 5.37 26.50
N VAL A 275 -4.22 4.80 26.56
CA VAL A 275 -3.08 5.18 25.71
C VAL A 275 -2.98 4.20 24.53
N MET A 276 -2.97 4.70 23.31
CA MET A 276 -2.62 3.91 22.14
C MET A 276 -1.10 3.69 22.09
N ALA A 277 -0.66 2.52 22.55
CA ALA A 277 0.75 2.19 22.74
C ALA A 277 1.37 1.64 21.44
N THR A 278 1.88 2.51 20.61
CA THR A 278 2.43 2.19 19.28
C THR A 278 3.85 1.61 19.32
N ALA A 279 4.64 1.96 20.36
CA ALA A 279 5.99 1.47 20.55
C ALA A 279 6.29 1.18 22.02
N LEU A 280 7.02 0.13 22.30
CA LEU A 280 7.45 -0.24 23.64
C LEU A 280 8.94 -0.49 23.71
N LEU A 281 9.57 -0.05 24.81
CA LEU A 281 10.92 -0.44 25.19
C LEU A 281 10.95 -0.69 26.70
N ALA A 282 11.25 -1.91 27.09
CA ALA A 282 11.38 -2.28 28.50
C ALA A 282 12.87 -2.36 28.89
N THR A 283 13.22 -1.67 29.96
CA THR A 283 14.49 -1.80 30.65
C THR A 283 14.27 -2.47 32.02
N PRO A 284 15.29 -2.91 32.74
CA PRO A 284 15.10 -3.48 34.07
C PRO A 284 14.34 -2.58 35.06
N THR A 285 14.42 -1.27 34.90
CA THR A 285 13.87 -0.29 35.84
C THR A 285 12.70 0.53 35.30
N GLN A 286 12.51 0.60 33.99
CA GLN A 286 11.54 1.49 33.36
C GLN A 286 10.93 0.85 32.11
N LEU A 287 9.64 1.12 31.89
CA LEU A 287 8.96 0.89 30.63
C LEU A 287 8.74 2.24 29.94
N TYR A 288 9.26 2.36 28.74
CA TYR A 288 8.98 3.46 27.83
C TYR A 288 7.80 3.05 26.93
N VAL A 289 6.77 3.89 26.90
CA VAL A 289 5.57 3.67 26.08
C VAL A 289 5.46 4.82 25.10
N GLY A 290 5.73 4.56 23.85
CA GLY A 290 5.48 5.47 22.73
C GLY A 290 4.01 5.43 22.33
N SER A 291 3.42 6.58 22.09
CA SER A 291 2.01 6.71 21.74
C SER A 291 1.81 7.49 20.43
N GLU A 292 0.60 7.42 19.90
CA GLU A 292 0.18 8.15 18.70
C GLU A 292 0.10 9.67 18.97
N ASP A 293 -0.47 10.07 20.12
CA ASP A 293 -0.83 11.45 20.42
C ASP A 293 -0.20 12.02 21.70
N GLN A 294 0.28 11.16 22.62
CA GLN A 294 0.79 11.56 23.93
C GLN A 294 2.32 11.54 24.04
N GLY A 295 3.03 11.29 22.94
CA GLY A 295 4.49 11.19 22.94
C GLY A 295 5.00 9.94 23.62
N VAL A 296 5.99 10.08 24.52
CA VAL A 296 6.59 8.95 25.27
C VAL A 296 6.28 9.08 26.74
N LEU A 297 5.61 8.06 27.30
CA LEU A 297 5.36 7.93 28.72
C LEU A 297 6.46 7.05 29.36
N LEU A 298 6.91 7.41 30.58
CA LEU A 298 7.83 6.61 31.37
C LEU A 298 7.11 6.00 32.55
N ILE A 299 7.13 4.68 32.66
CA ILE A 299 6.50 3.93 33.74
C ILE A 299 7.59 3.23 34.55
N PRO A 300 7.82 3.59 35.82
CA PRO A 300 8.76 2.89 36.72
C PRO A 300 8.28 1.46 36.96
N LEU A 301 9.17 0.47 36.82
CA LEU A 301 8.85 -0.96 37.01
C LEU A 301 9.10 -1.46 38.43
N GLU A 302 9.95 -0.79 39.19
CA GLU A 302 10.30 -1.16 40.58
C GLU A 302 10.07 0.01 41.53
N GLY A 303 9.22 -0.19 42.57
CA GLY A 303 9.14 0.53 43.83
C GLY A 303 9.05 2.06 43.87
N ARG A 304 9.29 2.74 42.80
CA ARG A 304 9.16 4.19 42.69
C ARG A 304 7.73 4.56 42.28
N ARG A 305 7.08 5.37 43.10
CA ARG A 305 5.79 5.96 42.73
C ARG A 305 5.97 6.79 41.44
N PRO A 306 5.06 6.68 40.48
CA PRO A 306 5.08 7.58 39.33
C PRO A 306 5.09 9.03 39.83
N ASN A 307 5.96 9.86 39.26
CA ASN A 307 5.92 11.28 39.55
C ASN A 307 4.63 11.86 38.96
N PRO A 308 3.68 12.36 39.76
CA PRO A 308 2.40 12.87 39.24
C PRO A 308 2.57 14.09 38.30
N ASN A 309 3.76 14.66 38.24
CA ASN A 309 4.10 15.76 37.30
C ASN A 309 4.78 15.29 36.03
N GLN A 310 4.83 13.99 35.75
CA GLN A 310 5.27 13.45 34.44
C GLN A 310 4.14 13.59 33.43
N GLY A 311 3.95 14.79 32.93
CA GLY A 311 3.10 15.03 31.76
C GLY A 311 3.74 14.47 30.47
N PRO A 312 2.94 14.23 29.44
CA PRO A 312 3.43 13.78 28.15
C PRO A 312 4.49 14.73 27.60
N THR A 313 5.43 14.21 26.84
CA THR A 313 6.44 15.03 26.12
C THR A 313 5.73 15.76 24.97
N ALA A 314 5.19 16.94 25.23
CA ALA A 314 4.20 17.66 24.43
C ALA A 314 4.59 18.06 22.99
N LYS A 315 5.65 17.47 22.41
CA LYS A 315 6.08 17.75 21.03
C LYS A 315 6.33 16.51 20.18
N LEU A 316 6.18 15.31 20.73
CA LEU A 316 6.33 14.05 20.00
C LEU A 316 4.94 13.53 19.64
N SER A 317 4.66 13.37 18.37
CA SER A 317 3.47 12.69 17.87
C SER A 317 3.87 11.49 17.03
N GLU A 318 3.01 10.49 16.97
CA GLU A 318 3.21 9.28 16.17
C GLU A 318 4.59 8.63 16.46
N VAL A 319 4.82 8.23 17.73
CA VAL A 319 6.04 7.49 18.10
C VAL A 319 5.95 6.09 17.53
N ARG A 320 6.79 5.76 16.57
CA ARG A 320 6.74 4.51 15.80
C ARG A 320 7.70 3.44 16.30
N GLN A 321 8.79 3.87 16.93
CA GLN A 321 9.79 2.96 17.50
C GLN A 321 10.47 3.59 18.69
N LEU A 322 10.78 2.75 19.66
CA LEU A 322 11.68 3.04 20.77
C LEU A 322 12.84 2.04 20.76
N PHE A 323 14.08 2.50 20.86
CA PHE A 323 15.23 1.61 20.89
C PHE A 323 16.33 2.17 21.82
N ALA A 324 17.13 1.27 22.36
CA ALA A 324 18.30 1.64 23.15
C ALA A 324 19.58 1.57 22.30
N SER A 325 20.49 2.52 22.50
CA SER A 325 21.83 2.48 21.94
C SER A 325 22.82 2.98 23.00
N GLY A 326 23.64 2.05 23.52
CA GLY A 326 24.41 2.28 24.74
C GLY A 326 23.46 2.63 25.90
N ASP A 327 23.81 3.67 26.67
CA ASP A 327 23.01 4.14 27.81
C ASP A 327 21.85 5.08 27.39
N ALA A 328 21.70 5.36 26.11
CA ALA A 328 20.69 6.27 25.61
C ALA A 328 19.47 5.53 25.02
N VAL A 329 18.29 6.10 25.25
CA VAL A 329 17.04 5.66 24.62
C VAL A 329 16.66 6.67 23.55
N PHE A 330 16.24 6.17 22.41
CA PHE A 330 15.83 6.96 21.27
C PHE A 330 14.37 6.65 20.92
N ALA A 331 13.66 7.69 20.45
CA ALA A 331 12.32 7.60 19.91
C ALA A 331 12.33 8.04 18.44
N VAL A 332 11.86 7.18 17.57
CA VAL A 332 11.53 7.52 16.18
C VAL A 332 10.10 8.03 16.17
N ALA A 333 9.91 9.28 15.78
CA ALA A 333 8.62 9.93 15.70
C ALA A 333 8.41 10.48 14.28
N ARG A 334 7.19 10.88 13.96
CA ARG A 334 6.82 11.40 12.63
C ARG A 334 7.78 12.48 12.12
N ASN A 335 8.18 13.39 12.99
CA ASN A 335 8.96 14.59 12.66
C ASN A 335 10.46 14.48 12.98
N GLY A 336 10.97 13.30 13.28
CA GLY A 336 12.39 13.11 13.52
C GLY A 336 12.76 12.03 14.51
N LEU A 337 14.06 11.99 14.81
CA LEU A 337 14.66 11.13 15.83
C LEU A 337 14.97 11.95 17.06
N TYR A 338 14.59 11.44 18.22
CA TYR A 338 14.75 12.09 19.51
C TYR A 338 15.55 11.22 20.47
N ARG A 339 16.52 11.81 21.15
CA ARG A 339 17.20 11.19 22.30
C ARG A 339 16.40 11.50 23.56
N MET A 340 15.92 10.47 24.23
CA MET A 340 15.11 10.62 25.43
C MET A 340 15.95 10.98 26.64
N ASN A 341 15.41 11.83 27.51
CA ASN A 341 16.04 12.14 28.79
C ASN A 341 15.78 10.97 29.77
N PRO A 342 16.82 10.32 30.33
CA PRO A 342 16.63 9.21 31.27
C PRO A 342 15.93 9.62 32.59
N ARG A 343 15.84 10.91 32.89
CA ARG A 343 15.12 11.46 34.06
C ARG A 343 13.65 11.83 33.81
N GLY A 344 13.12 11.58 32.59
CA GLY A 344 11.69 11.55 32.37
C GLY A 344 11.02 12.76 31.74
N PHE A 345 11.74 13.82 31.37
CA PHE A 345 11.13 14.99 30.77
C PHE A 345 11.76 15.34 29.42
N GLY A 346 10.98 15.19 28.36
CA GLY A 346 11.32 15.61 27.01
C GLY A 346 12.37 14.76 26.32
N GLY A 347 12.45 14.88 25.02
CA GLY A 347 13.51 14.37 24.17
C GLY A 347 14.25 15.53 23.52
N GLN A 348 15.55 15.41 23.35
CA GLN A 348 16.32 16.29 22.49
C GLN A 348 16.22 15.75 21.06
N ARG A 349 15.72 16.56 20.12
CA ARG A 349 15.71 16.18 18.70
C ARG A 349 17.16 16.06 18.21
N VAL A 350 17.50 14.88 17.70
CA VAL A 350 18.84 14.55 17.18
C VAL A 350 18.87 14.72 15.66
N LEU A 351 17.83 14.22 15.01
CA LEU A 351 17.65 14.36 13.55
C LEU A 351 16.25 14.89 13.25
N GLU A 352 16.16 15.70 12.24
CA GLU A 352 14.91 16.24 11.71
C GLU A 352 14.64 15.65 10.34
N THR A 353 13.38 15.35 10.04
CA THR A 353 12.97 15.09 8.66
C THR A 353 13.28 16.34 7.82
N GLY A 354 14.08 16.19 6.77
CA GLY A 354 14.56 17.32 5.96
C GLY A 354 13.42 18.17 5.37
N SER A 355 13.75 19.35 4.89
CA SER A 355 12.82 20.20 4.14
C SER A 355 12.34 19.46 2.89
N THR A 356 11.03 19.49 2.65
CA THR A 356 10.38 18.86 1.50
C THR A 356 9.89 19.92 0.53
N VAL A 357 9.82 19.57 -0.75
CA VAL A 357 9.18 20.42 -1.76
C VAL A 357 7.66 20.24 -1.71
N LEU A 358 7.18 18.98 -1.65
CA LEU A 358 5.76 18.65 -1.63
C LEU A 358 5.22 18.49 -0.20
N THR A 359 3.93 18.79 -0.02
CA THR A 359 3.24 18.63 1.27
C THR A 359 2.98 17.15 1.62
N ASP A 360 2.64 16.33 0.64
CA ASP A 360 2.41 14.88 0.82
C ASP A 360 3.05 14.08 -0.31
N ARG A 361 3.10 12.77 -0.13
CA ARG A 361 3.60 11.80 -1.10
C ARG A 361 2.49 11.02 -1.81
N ASN A 362 1.29 10.94 -1.23
CA ASN A 362 0.15 10.20 -1.79
C ASN A 362 -0.58 11.06 -2.82
N ILE A 363 -0.06 11.03 -4.05
CA ILE A 363 -0.54 11.87 -5.15
C ILE A 363 -1.76 11.21 -5.77
N SER A 364 -2.84 11.96 -5.96
CA SER A 364 -4.10 11.49 -6.56
C SER A 364 -4.40 12.13 -7.91
N ALA A 365 -3.92 13.35 -8.15
CA ALA A 365 -4.15 14.07 -9.40
C ALA A 365 -2.95 14.94 -9.78
N LEU A 366 -2.70 15.09 -11.08
CA LEU A 366 -1.66 15.97 -11.63
C LEU A 366 -2.20 16.73 -12.83
N ALA A 367 -1.87 18.01 -12.94
CA ALA A 367 -2.05 18.79 -14.15
C ALA A 367 -0.99 19.87 -14.27
N ALA A 368 -0.64 20.23 -15.50
CA ALA A 368 0.18 21.40 -15.77
C ALA A 368 -0.69 22.49 -16.38
N ASP A 369 -0.59 23.72 -15.86
CA ASP A 369 -1.31 24.86 -16.43
C ASP A 369 -0.56 25.51 -17.60
N SER A 370 -1.19 26.52 -18.21
CA SER A 370 -0.65 27.22 -19.38
C SER A 370 0.65 28.00 -19.10
N THR A 371 0.96 28.25 -17.83
CA THR A 371 2.21 28.90 -17.39
C THR A 371 3.32 27.92 -17.09
N GLY A 372 3.03 26.62 -17.17
CA GLY A 372 3.98 25.53 -16.89
C GLY A 372 4.14 25.19 -15.41
N ARG A 373 3.28 25.71 -14.53
CA ARG A 373 3.22 25.30 -13.13
C ARG A 373 2.55 23.94 -13.04
N LEU A 374 2.98 23.13 -12.07
CA LEU A 374 2.42 21.82 -11.79
C LEU A 374 1.47 21.90 -10.60
N TRP A 375 0.23 21.51 -10.82
CA TRP A 375 -0.79 21.30 -9.80
C TRP A 375 -0.74 19.85 -9.35
N VAL A 376 -0.54 19.63 -8.04
CA VAL A 376 -0.35 18.30 -7.43
C VAL A 376 -1.45 18.10 -6.41
N GLY A 377 -2.46 17.30 -6.75
CA GLY A 377 -3.55 16.93 -5.85
C GLY A 377 -3.20 15.72 -4.99
N TYR A 378 -3.67 15.71 -3.76
CA TYR A 378 -3.47 14.66 -2.78
C TYR A 378 -4.79 13.98 -2.42
N PHE A 379 -4.69 12.74 -1.95
CA PHE A 379 -5.87 11.99 -1.55
C PHE A 379 -6.57 12.60 -0.32
N ASP A 380 -5.80 13.09 0.66
CA ASP A 380 -6.32 13.59 1.94
C ASP A 380 -5.64 14.87 2.47
N ARG A 381 -4.82 15.53 1.65
CA ARG A 381 -4.01 16.70 2.04
C ARG A 381 -4.13 17.87 1.07
N GLY A 382 -5.30 18.08 0.49
CA GLY A 382 -5.55 19.18 -0.43
C GLY A 382 -4.72 19.12 -1.70
N LEU A 383 -4.09 20.22 -2.09
CA LEU A 383 -3.22 20.31 -3.26
C LEU A 383 -2.04 21.25 -3.07
N ASP A 384 -0.99 21.01 -3.84
CA ASP A 384 0.16 21.90 -3.99
C ASP A 384 0.21 22.49 -5.40
N LEU A 385 0.60 23.76 -5.46
CA LEU A 385 0.96 24.45 -6.69
C LEU A 385 2.47 24.62 -6.74
N LEU A 386 3.13 23.88 -7.61
CA LEU A 386 4.58 23.86 -7.77
C LEU A 386 4.99 24.71 -8.96
N THR A 387 5.77 25.77 -8.71
CA THR A 387 6.31 26.63 -9.75
C THR A 387 7.62 26.10 -10.32
N ALA A 388 8.02 26.58 -11.51
CA ALA A 388 9.23 26.12 -12.18
C ALA A 388 10.54 26.39 -11.38
N ASP A 389 10.54 27.40 -10.51
CA ASP A 389 11.64 27.72 -9.58
C ASP A 389 11.60 26.91 -8.27
N GLY A 390 10.69 25.94 -8.17
CA GLY A 390 10.60 25.00 -7.03
C GLY A 390 9.87 25.53 -5.81
N ARG A 391 9.21 26.70 -5.90
CA ARG A 391 8.34 27.18 -4.81
C ARG A 391 7.03 26.42 -4.82
N VAL A 392 6.53 26.11 -3.63
CA VAL A 392 5.26 25.42 -3.41
C VAL A 392 4.29 26.33 -2.65
N THR A 393 3.07 26.40 -3.13
CA THR A 393 1.93 26.97 -2.40
C THR A 393 0.97 25.84 -2.11
N HIS A 394 0.65 25.63 -0.83
CA HIS A 394 -0.28 24.60 -0.37
C HIS A 394 -1.67 25.18 -0.14
N VAL A 395 -2.70 24.45 -0.57
CA VAL A 395 -4.12 24.75 -0.34
C VAL A 395 -4.80 23.53 0.24
N GLU A 396 -5.33 23.66 1.44
CA GLU A 396 -6.08 22.60 2.14
C GLU A 396 -7.21 23.24 2.95
N ASP A 397 -8.45 22.87 2.66
CA ASP A 397 -9.64 23.26 3.41
C ASP A 397 -10.74 22.18 3.28
N GLU A 398 -11.94 22.45 3.78
CA GLU A 398 -13.05 21.48 3.75
C GLU A 398 -13.55 21.12 2.33
N HIS A 399 -13.27 21.96 1.33
CA HIS A 399 -13.65 21.73 -0.06
C HIS A 399 -12.51 21.14 -0.88
N VAL A 400 -11.26 21.53 -0.60
CA VAL A 400 -10.06 21.00 -1.25
C VAL A 400 -9.56 19.78 -0.50
N PHE A 401 -10.33 18.70 -0.58
CA PHE A 401 -10.06 17.42 0.07
C PHE A 401 -10.37 16.27 -0.89
N CYS A 402 -9.55 15.22 -0.91
CA CYS A 402 -9.67 14.10 -1.83
C CYS A 402 -9.77 14.59 -3.29
N VAL A 403 -8.64 15.11 -3.79
CA VAL A 403 -8.57 15.65 -5.15
C VAL A 403 -8.58 14.50 -6.16
N ASN A 404 -9.62 14.41 -7.00
CA ASN A 404 -9.81 13.32 -7.96
C ASN A 404 -9.29 13.68 -9.37
N ARG A 405 -9.44 14.95 -9.76
CA ARG A 405 -9.01 15.45 -11.07
C ARG A 405 -8.70 16.93 -11.01
N ILE A 406 -7.71 17.36 -11.77
CA ILE A 406 -7.37 18.77 -11.98
C ILE A 406 -7.42 19.03 -13.49
N LEU A 407 -8.20 20.02 -13.90
CA LEU A 407 -8.39 20.41 -15.31
C LEU A 407 -8.07 21.88 -15.49
N PRO A 408 -6.89 22.24 -16.03
CA PRO A 408 -6.63 23.60 -16.50
C PRO A 408 -7.47 23.93 -17.74
N ASP A 409 -8.23 25.00 -17.70
CA ASP A 409 -8.95 25.54 -18.86
C ASP A 409 -8.22 26.75 -19.45
N ALA A 410 -7.50 26.52 -20.51
CA ALA A 410 -6.74 27.57 -21.20
C ALA A 410 -7.63 28.66 -21.83
N LYS A 411 -8.95 28.43 -22.04
CA LYS A 411 -9.86 29.41 -22.61
C LYS A 411 -10.31 30.43 -21.60
N THR A 412 -10.61 29.97 -20.39
CA THR A 412 -11.11 30.81 -19.30
C THR A 412 -10.01 31.30 -18.37
N GLY A 413 -8.83 30.67 -18.42
CA GLY A 413 -7.73 30.88 -17.46
C GLY A 413 -8.05 30.35 -16.08
N THR A 414 -9.04 29.44 -15.94
CA THR A 414 -9.41 28.82 -14.66
C THR A 414 -8.85 27.40 -14.54
N ILE A 415 -8.76 26.95 -13.31
CA ILE A 415 -8.38 25.57 -12.98
C ILE A 415 -9.57 24.93 -12.26
N GLU A 416 -10.15 23.92 -12.86
CA GLU A 416 -11.25 23.18 -12.28
C GLU A 416 -10.70 21.96 -11.50
N VAL A 417 -11.02 21.86 -10.24
CA VAL A 417 -10.55 20.79 -9.34
C VAL A 417 -11.74 19.98 -8.87
N ALA A 418 -11.84 18.74 -9.33
CA ALA A 418 -12.82 17.77 -8.89
C ALA A 418 -12.40 17.17 -7.55
N THR A 419 -13.27 17.26 -6.54
CA THR A 419 -12.99 16.79 -5.18
C THR A 419 -14.13 15.92 -4.62
N ALA A 420 -13.92 15.33 -3.46
CA ALA A 420 -15.01 14.63 -2.76
C ALA A 420 -16.13 15.58 -2.29
N ASN A 421 -15.86 16.88 -2.18
CA ASN A 421 -16.75 17.89 -1.61
C ASN A 421 -17.19 18.98 -2.61
N GLY A 422 -17.11 18.71 -3.90
CA GLY A 422 -17.56 19.60 -4.96
C GLY A 422 -16.59 19.75 -6.10
N LEU A 423 -16.92 20.67 -7.01
CA LEU A 423 -16.00 21.22 -8.00
C LEU A 423 -15.48 22.56 -7.49
N VAL A 424 -14.17 22.67 -7.29
CA VAL A 424 -13.52 23.89 -6.82
C VAL A 424 -12.85 24.57 -8.01
N ARG A 425 -13.19 25.82 -8.25
CA ARG A 425 -12.64 26.64 -9.33
C ARG A 425 -11.62 27.60 -8.77
N PHE A 426 -10.40 27.53 -9.28
CA PHE A 426 -9.32 28.47 -9.01
C PHE A 426 -9.10 29.40 -10.19
N ASP A 427 -8.57 30.57 -9.92
CA ASP A 427 -8.01 31.44 -10.96
C ASP A 427 -6.58 31.03 -11.32
N ASP A 428 -6.01 31.73 -12.31
CA ASP A 428 -4.63 31.54 -12.75
C ASP A 428 -3.58 31.92 -11.70
N SER A 429 -3.94 32.66 -10.63
CA SER A 429 -3.05 32.92 -9.50
C SER A 429 -2.99 31.78 -8.49
N GLY A 430 -3.93 30.84 -8.55
CA GLY A 430 -4.11 29.77 -7.58
C GLY A 430 -5.00 30.15 -6.40
N SER A 431 -5.74 31.26 -6.52
CA SER A 431 -6.73 31.66 -5.52
C SER A 431 -8.08 31.01 -5.83
N GLU A 432 -8.70 30.38 -4.84
CA GLU A 432 -10.04 29.82 -4.97
C GLU A 432 -11.06 30.95 -5.25
N ARG A 433 -11.92 30.72 -6.25
CA ARG A 433 -12.96 31.70 -6.62
C ARG A 433 -14.37 31.21 -6.36
N GLN A 434 -14.62 29.91 -6.52
CA GLN A 434 -15.95 29.35 -6.43
C GLN A 434 -15.91 27.87 -6.08
N VAL A 435 -16.81 27.46 -5.21
CA VAL A 435 -17.14 26.05 -4.96
C VAL A 435 -18.52 25.78 -5.52
N LEU A 436 -18.66 24.71 -6.29
CA LEU A 436 -19.91 24.23 -6.85
C LEU A 436 -20.23 22.85 -6.23
N ALA A 437 -21.41 22.74 -5.65
CA ALA A 437 -21.90 21.57 -4.95
C ALA A 437 -23.33 21.22 -5.35
N ARG A 438 -23.97 20.30 -4.66
CA ARG A 438 -25.39 19.96 -4.90
C ARG A 438 -26.34 21.16 -4.75
N ALA A 439 -26.01 22.08 -3.84
CA ALA A 439 -26.77 23.33 -3.68
C ALA A 439 -26.78 24.20 -4.95
N ASP A 440 -25.77 24.07 -5.80
CA ASP A 440 -25.60 24.80 -7.04
C ASP A 440 -26.07 23.99 -8.27
N GLY A 441 -26.68 22.81 -8.05
CA GLY A 441 -27.29 21.97 -9.09
C GLY A 441 -26.49 20.75 -9.50
N LEU A 442 -25.36 20.44 -8.86
CA LEU A 442 -24.66 19.16 -9.11
C LEU A 442 -25.52 18.00 -8.62
N ILE A 443 -25.47 16.87 -9.34
CA ILE A 443 -26.21 15.66 -8.93
C ILE A 443 -25.64 15.04 -7.63
N ALA A 444 -24.36 15.23 -7.37
CA ALA A 444 -23.65 14.81 -6.14
C ALA A 444 -22.48 15.75 -5.85
N ASP A 445 -22.08 15.84 -4.57
CA ASP A 445 -20.91 16.64 -4.18
C ASP A 445 -19.60 15.95 -4.57
N HIS A 446 -19.55 14.62 -4.49
CA HIS A 446 -18.36 13.86 -4.89
C HIS A 446 -18.21 13.86 -6.41
N VAL A 447 -17.30 14.70 -6.92
CA VAL A 447 -16.94 14.78 -8.34
C VAL A 447 -15.71 13.88 -8.58
N THR A 448 -15.88 12.83 -9.38
CA THR A 448 -14.84 11.84 -9.69
C THR A 448 -13.96 12.22 -10.87
N ASP A 449 -14.52 12.95 -11.84
CA ASP A 449 -13.80 13.46 -13.01
C ASP A 449 -14.47 14.71 -13.56
N VAL A 450 -13.72 15.52 -14.29
CA VAL A 450 -14.19 16.71 -14.99
C VAL A 450 -13.53 16.82 -16.36
N ALA A 451 -14.32 17.14 -17.37
CA ALA A 451 -13.85 17.32 -18.75
C ALA A 451 -14.54 18.52 -19.42
N PRO A 452 -13.83 19.27 -20.30
CA PRO A 452 -14.46 20.29 -21.12
C PRO A 452 -15.37 19.60 -22.13
N TYR A 453 -16.63 20.01 -22.20
CA TYR A 453 -17.59 19.44 -23.14
C TYR A 453 -18.47 20.51 -23.71
N ARG A 454 -18.43 20.67 -25.06
CA ARG A 454 -19.14 21.71 -25.79
C ARG A 454 -18.79 23.12 -25.27
N ASP A 455 -19.78 23.89 -24.84
CA ASP A 455 -19.56 25.25 -24.31
C ASP A 455 -19.46 25.32 -22.79
N GLY A 456 -19.25 24.18 -22.12
CA GLY A 456 -19.19 24.06 -20.69
C GLY A 456 -18.36 22.88 -20.21
N LEU A 457 -18.77 22.26 -19.10
CA LEU A 457 -18.11 21.15 -18.46
C LEU A 457 -19.05 19.93 -18.35
N ALA A 458 -18.50 18.75 -18.49
CA ALA A 458 -19.12 17.50 -18.03
C ALA A 458 -18.43 17.07 -16.72
N LEU A 459 -19.22 16.76 -15.69
CA LEU A 459 -18.78 16.32 -14.39
C LEU A 459 -19.26 14.90 -14.16
N ALA A 460 -18.34 14.01 -13.82
CA ALA A 460 -18.62 12.63 -13.42
C ALA A 460 -18.84 12.55 -11.92
N THR A 461 -19.80 11.75 -11.48
CA THR A 461 -20.09 11.52 -10.06
C THR A 461 -20.55 10.09 -9.82
N PRO A 462 -20.59 9.59 -8.56
CA PRO A 462 -21.21 8.32 -8.23
C PRO A 462 -22.74 8.25 -8.47
N ALA A 463 -23.38 9.39 -8.73
CA ALA A 463 -24.84 9.47 -8.97
C ALA A 463 -25.22 9.71 -10.44
N GLY A 464 -24.27 9.93 -11.32
CA GLY A 464 -24.46 10.23 -12.73
C GLY A 464 -23.54 11.31 -13.25
N LEU A 465 -23.96 11.96 -14.34
CA LEU A 465 -23.28 13.09 -14.95
C LEU A 465 -24.01 14.41 -14.60
N THR A 466 -23.25 15.47 -14.44
CA THR A 466 -23.77 16.84 -14.50
C THR A 466 -23.12 17.58 -15.68
N PHE A 467 -23.90 18.15 -16.56
CA PHE A 467 -23.44 19.11 -17.56
C PHE A 467 -23.65 20.51 -17.03
N LEU A 468 -22.61 21.27 -17.00
CA LEU A 468 -22.57 22.64 -16.47
C LEU A 468 -22.18 23.61 -17.59
N ASP A 469 -23.08 24.53 -17.93
CA ASP A 469 -22.85 25.58 -18.93
C ASP A 469 -23.46 26.92 -18.46
N ALA A 470 -23.45 27.93 -19.31
CA ALA A 470 -24.00 29.25 -19.00
C ALA A 470 -25.52 29.25 -18.69
N SER A 471 -26.25 28.19 -19.07
CA SER A 471 -27.69 28.06 -18.76
C SER A 471 -27.95 27.39 -17.41
N GLY A 472 -26.90 26.86 -16.77
CA GLY A 472 -26.96 26.17 -15.48
C GLY A 472 -26.54 24.73 -15.53
N ALA A 473 -26.95 23.94 -14.55
CA ALA A 473 -26.61 22.53 -14.38
C ALA A 473 -27.73 21.62 -14.87
N ARG A 474 -27.38 20.60 -15.65
CA ARG A 474 -28.29 19.55 -16.14
C ARG A 474 -27.72 18.17 -15.78
N SER A 475 -28.51 17.38 -15.09
CA SER A 475 -28.10 16.03 -14.65
C SER A 475 -28.56 14.94 -15.62
N MET A 476 -27.72 13.90 -15.75
CA MET A 476 -28.01 12.67 -16.49
C MET A 476 -27.60 11.44 -15.67
N TYR A 477 -28.46 10.43 -15.62
CA TYR A 477 -28.26 9.19 -14.88
C TYR A 477 -28.94 8.01 -15.60
N ALA A 478 -28.97 6.83 -15.00
CA ALA A 478 -29.45 5.60 -15.66
C ALA A 478 -30.88 5.71 -16.24
N PHE A 479 -31.75 6.49 -15.61
CA PHE A 479 -33.11 6.76 -16.16
C PHE A 479 -33.09 7.44 -17.55
N HIS A 480 -32.03 8.22 -17.82
CA HIS A 480 -31.82 8.88 -19.10
C HIS A 480 -31.04 8.02 -20.10
N GLY A 481 -30.77 6.75 -19.75
CA GLY A 481 -30.09 5.79 -20.60
C GLY A 481 -28.60 5.58 -20.32
N LEU A 482 -28.02 6.24 -19.28
CA LEU A 482 -26.64 5.97 -18.86
C LEU A 482 -26.53 4.52 -18.40
N VAL A 483 -25.47 3.81 -18.81
CA VAL A 483 -25.32 2.37 -18.51
C VAL A 483 -25.20 2.06 -17.03
N ASN A 484 -24.65 2.99 -16.26
CA ASN A 484 -24.56 2.92 -14.80
C ASN A 484 -24.38 4.34 -14.21
N ASN A 485 -24.91 4.59 -13.00
CA ASN A 485 -24.81 5.91 -12.37
C ASN A 485 -23.41 6.24 -11.87
N HIS A 486 -22.63 5.24 -11.47
CA HIS A 486 -21.29 5.48 -10.93
C HIS A 486 -20.30 5.71 -12.06
N VAL A 487 -20.06 6.98 -12.39
CA VAL A 487 -19.14 7.40 -13.45
C VAL A 487 -17.77 7.70 -12.83
N TYR A 488 -16.72 7.10 -13.37
CA TYR A 488 -15.35 7.26 -12.91
C TYR A 488 -14.49 8.13 -13.82
N ALA A 489 -14.72 8.06 -15.14
CA ALA A 489 -13.84 8.67 -16.13
C ALA A 489 -14.61 9.28 -17.29
N LEU A 490 -14.09 10.40 -17.78
CA LEU A 490 -14.62 11.11 -18.96
C LEU A 490 -13.54 11.23 -20.03
N GLY A 491 -13.91 10.91 -21.26
CA GLY A 491 -13.10 11.19 -22.44
C GLY A 491 -13.89 12.03 -23.44
N VAL A 492 -13.29 13.08 -24.00
CA VAL A 492 -13.96 13.99 -24.93
C VAL A 492 -13.17 14.10 -26.24
N SER A 493 -13.88 14.01 -27.37
CA SER A 493 -13.33 14.26 -28.70
C SER A 493 -14.38 14.95 -29.57
N GLY A 494 -14.27 16.25 -29.75
CA GLY A 494 -15.29 17.05 -30.44
C GLY A 494 -16.62 17.02 -29.68
N ASP A 495 -17.69 16.63 -30.37
CA ASP A 495 -19.05 16.50 -29.81
C ASP A 495 -19.29 15.17 -29.08
N GLU A 496 -18.33 14.24 -29.15
CA GLU A 496 -18.42 12.91 -28.53
C GLU A 496 -17.84 12.92 -27.12
N LEU A 497 -18.63 12.39 -26.19
CA LEU A 497 -18.25 12.17 -24.80
C LEU A 497 -18.36 10.68 -24.46
N MET A 498 -17.28 10.10 -23.97
CA MET A 498 -17.24 8.76 -23.38
C MET A 498 -17.37 8.86 -21.88
N ALA A 499 -18.36 8.18 -21.29
CA ALA A 499 -18.55 8.08 -19.86
C ALA A 499 -18.24 6.66 -19.37
N GLY A 500 -17.05 6.49 -18.77
CA GLY A 500 -16.60 5.25 -18.17
C GLY A 500 -17.23 5.05 -16.80
N THR A 501 -17.93 3.94 -16.62
CA THR A 501 -18.70 3.66 -15.41
C THR A 501 -18.30 2.34 -14.74
N LEU A 502 -18.87 2.07 -13.57
CA LEU A 502 -18.74 0.76 -12.89
C LEU A 502 -19.42 -0.37 -13.69
N GLY A 503 -20.44 -0.04 -14.51
CA GLY A 503 -21.26 -1.02 -15.24
C GLY A 503 -20.99 -1.11 -16.73
N GLY A 504 -20.06 -0.36 -17.28
CA GLY A 504 -19.75 -0.31 -18.71
C GLY A 504 -19.37 1.08 -19.19
N LEU A 505 -19.41 1.27 -20.50
CA LEU A 505 -19.08 2.51 -21.18
C LEU A 505 -20.32 3.08 -21.89
N SER A 506 -20.70 4.31 -21.58
CA SER A 506 -21.70 5.05 -22.33
C SER A 506 -21.06 6.03 -23.32
N VAL A 507 -21.56 6.09 -24.53
CA VAL A 507 -21.15 7.04 -25.56
C VAL A 507 -22.26 8.05 -25.77
N LEU A 508 -21.90 9.32 -25.66
CA LEU A 508 -22.79 10.44 -25.88
C LEU A 508 -22.32 11.26 -27.08
N ASN A 509 -23.26 11.74 -27.88
CA ASN A 509 -22.98 12.70 -28.94
C ASN A 509 -23.94 13.88 -28.79
N LYS A 510 -23.41 15.10 -28.73
CA LYS A 510 -24.16 16.34 -28.48
C LYS A 510 -25.05 16.32 -27.23
N GLY A 511 -24.69 15.49 -26.25
CA GLY A 511 -25.39 15.35 -24.99
C GLY A 511 -26.47 14.26 -24.95
N ASP A 512 -26.66 13.52 -26.03
CA ASP A 512 -27.57 12.36 -26.11
C ASP A 512 -26.79 11.05 -26.17
N ILE A 513 -27.29 10.03 -25.48
CA ILE A 513 -26.66 8.70 -25.47
C ILE A 513 -26.87 8.03 -26.82
N THR A 514 -25.80 7.63 -27.48
CA THR A 514 -25.80 6.98 -28.79
C THR A 514 -25.46 5.50 -28.72
N ALA A 515 -24.68 5.07 -27.72
CA ALA A 515 -24.35 3.67 -27.52
C ALA A 515 -24.02 3.37 -26.05
N ASN A 516 -24.22 2.10 -25.64
CA ASN A 516 -23.81 1.55 -24.38
C ASN A 516 -23.08 0.22 -24.59
N TYR A 517 -21.89 0.08 -24.00
CA TYR A 517 -21.09 -1.12 -24.12
C TYR A 517 -20.90 -1.78 -22.75
N THR A 518 -21.23 -3.07 -22.69
CA THR A 518 -21.01 -3.92 -21.50
C THR A 518 -20.38 -5.23 -21.95
N THR A 519 -19.90 -6.02 -21.00
CA THR A 519 -19.39 -7.38 -21.27
C THR A 519 -20.44 -8.33 -21.85
N THR A 520 -21.74 -8.00 -21.71
CA THR A 520 -22.86 -8.79 -22.22
C THR A 520 -23.40 -8.28 -23.56
N SER A 521 -23.26 -6.99 -23.85
CA SER A 521 -23.78 -6.36 -25.09
C SER A 521 -22.71 -6.13 -26.16
N SER A 522 -21.43 -6.33 -25.81
CA SER A 522 -20.30 -6.11 -26.70
C SER A 522 -19.13 -7.06 -26.38
N ASN A 523 -18.01 -6.91 -27.07
CA ASN A 523 -16.79 -7.64 -26.76
C ASN A 523 -15.88 -6.92 -25.73
N LEU A 524 -16.42 -5.98 -24.97
CA LEU A 524 -15.78 -5.37 -23.80
C LEU A 524 -15.37 -6.46 -22.80
N LYS A 525 -14.16 -6.40 -22.24
CA LYS A 525 -13.63 -7.46 -21.38
C LYS A 525 -13.89 -7.27 -19.89
N HIS A 526 -14.18 -6.03 -19.47
CA HIS A 526 -14.47 -5.70 -18.07
C HIS A 526 -15.40 -4.47 -18.01
N ASN A 527 -16.42 -4.51 -17.15
CA ASN A 527 -17.41 -3.43 -17.08
C ASN A 527 -16.91 -2.19 -16.32
N TRP A 528 -16.02 -2.35 -15.35
CA TRP A 528 -15.52 -1.20 -14.62
C TRP A 528 -14.46 -0.46 -15.46
N ILE A 529 -14.86 0.68 -16.00
CA ILE A 529 -14.04 1.56 -16.83
C ILE A 529 -13.44 2.64 -15.93
N THR A 530 -12.12 2.71 -15.89
CA THR A 530 -11.39 3.59 -14.97
C THR A 530 -10.75 4.80 -15.66
N ALA A 531 -10.47 4.71 -16.96
CA ALA A 531 -9.89 5.80 -17.73
C ALA A 531 -10.31 5.70 -19.21
N VAL A 532 -10.47 6.83 -19.87
CA VAL A 532 -10.81 6.90 -21.30
C VAL A 532 -10.09 8.08 -21.94
N VAL A 533 -9.32 7.81 -23.02
CA VAL A 533 -8.60 8.85 -23.74
C VAL A 533 -8.74 8.69 -25.26
N PRO A 534 -8.90 9.80 -26.02
CA PRO A 534 -8.93 9.74 -27.49
C PRO A 534 -7.51 9.60 -28.05
N VAL A 535 -7.33 8.71 -29.03
CA VAL A 535 -6.05 8.49 -29.71
C VAL A 535 -6.26 8.47 -31.22
N GLY A 536 -6.07 9.60 -31.84
CA GLY A 536 -6.38 9.77 -33.29
C GLY A 536 -7.87 9.61 -33.56
N SER A 537 -8.25 8.57 -34.30
CA SER A 537 -9.65 8.26 -34.63
C SER A 537 -10.25 7.17 -33.73
N GLU A 538 -9.50 6.65 -32.80
CA GLU A 538 -9.91 5.57 -31.89
C GLU A 538 -9.88 6.08 -30.43
N TRP A 539 -10.36 5.24 -29.53
CA TRP A 539 -10.29 5.46 -28.10
C TRP A 539 -9.44 4.40 -27.42
N MET A 540 -8.69 4.77 -26.41
CA MET A 540 -8.11 3.83 -25.47
C MET A 540 -8.87 3.88 -24.16
N VAL A 541 -9.25 2.70 -23.67
CA VAL A 541 -10.13 2.48 -22.54
C VAL A 541 -9.38 1.66 -21.50
N GLY A 542 -9.09 2.26 -20.36
CA GLY A 542 -8.53 1.60 -19.17
C GLY A 542 -9.62 0.93 -18.35
N THR A 543 -9.34 -0.26 -17.86
CA THR A 543 -10.28 -1.06 -17.06
C THR A 543 -9.67 -1.50 -15.73
N TYR A 544 -10.55 -1.83 -14.78
CA TYR A 544 -10.16 -2.43 -13.49
C TYR A 544 -10.14 -3.96 -13.58
N GLY A 545 -9.22 -4.55 -14.36
CA GLY A 545 -9.07 -6.00 -14.41
C GLY A 545 -8.85 -6.61 -15.78
N ALA A 546 -9.04 -5.85 -16.87
CA ALA A 546 -8.75 -6.31 -18.23
C ALA A 546 -7.70 -5.43 -18.93
N GLY A 547 -6.97 -4.61 -18.18
CA GLY A 547 -5.95 -3.72 -18.69
C GLY A 547 -6.51 -2.65 -19.60
N ILE A 548 -5.85 -2.42 -20.74
CA ILE A 548 -6.18 -1.39 -21.72
C ILE A 548 -6.79 -2.02 -22.97
N LEU A 549 -7.88 -1.45 -23.44
CA LEU A 549 -8.56 -1.85 -24.66
C LEU A 549 -8.56 -0.68 -25.67
N GLY A 550 -8.42 -1.00 -26.95
CA GLY A 550 -8.71 -0.04 -28.03
C GLY A 550 -10.19 -0.15 -28.43
N LEU A 551 -10.86 0.97 -28.63
CA LEU A 551 -12.24 1.02 -29.17
C LEU A 551 -12.23 1.78 -30.50
N ASP A 552 -12.60 1.12 -31.55
CA ASP A 552 -12.69 1.70 -32.88
C ASP A 552 -14.05 2.41 -33.12
N ARG A 553 -14.15 3.11 -34.26
CA ARG A 553 -15.39 3.82 -34.66
C ARG A 553 -16.58 2.90 -34.93
N SER A 554 -16.35 1.61 -35.14
CA SER A 554 -17.43 0.64 -35.35
C SER A 554 -17.99 0.10 -34.02
N GLY A 555 -17.43 0.50 -32.89
CA GLY A 555 -17.82 0.03 -31.55
C GLY A 555 -17.18 -1.31 -31.16
N HIS A 556 -16.12 -1.71 -31.85
CA HIS A 556 -15.45 -2.96 -31.59
C HIS A 556 -14.22 -2.74 -30.66
N PHE A 557 -14.13 -3.51 -29.56
CA PHE A 557 -13.00 -3.48 -28.67
C PHE A 557 -11.93 -4.47 -29.13
N ARG A 558 -10.68 -4.03 -29.10
CA ARG A 558 -9.50 -4.88 -29.27
C ARG A 558 -8.66 -4.88 -28.01
N SER A 559 -8.18 -6.05 -27.60
CA SER A 559 -7.21 -6.17 -26.52
C SER A 559 -5.81 -5.94 -27.06
N PHE A 560 -4.96 -5.33 -26.23
CA PHE A 560 -3.52 -5.29 -26.49
C PHE A 560 -2.84 -6.42 -25.70
N GLU A 561 -1.90 -7.12 -26.34
CA GLU A 561 -1.02 -8.04 -25.65
C GLU A 561 0.04 -7.23 -24.90
N VAL A 562 -0.22 -6.92 -23.63
CA VAL A 562 0.65 -6.14 -22.77
C VAL A 562 1.05 -6.97 -21.57
N GLY A 563 2.33 -7.36 -21.52
CA GLY A 563 2.88 -8.10 -20.39
C GLY A 563 2.29 -9.50 -20.19
N SER A 564 2.47 -10.03 -18.99
CA SER A 564 2.14 -11.43 -18.63
C SER A 564 0.76 -11.61 -17.98
N GLY A 565 -0.18 -10.66 -18.12
CA GLY A 565 -1.45 -10.87 -17.44
C GLY A 565 -2.41 -9.69 -17.42
N GLN A 566 -3.52 -9.90 -16.72
CA GLN A 566 -4.50 -8.88 -16.41
C GLN A 566 -3.88 -7.86 -15.45
N PHE A 567 -4.10 -6.58 -15.69
CA PHE A 567 -3.67 -5.50 -14.82
C PHE A 567 -4.77 -4.44 -14.68
N GLU A 568 -4.68 -3.67 -13.63
CA GLU A 568 -5.66 -2.67 -13.25
C GLU A 568 -5.13 -1.29 -13.61
N VAL A 569 -5.85 -0.56 -14.45
CA VAL A 569 -5.55 0.85 -14.74
C VAL A 569 -6.19 1.71 -13.67
N ASN A 570 -5.40 2.58 -13.05
CA ASN A 570 -5.91 3.50 -12.02
C ASN A 570 -6.90 4.53 -12.60
N PRO A 571 -7.87 4.98 -11.81
CA PRO A 571 -8.83 6.01 -12.25
C PRO A 571 -8.12 7.26 -12.75
N ASN A 572 -8.53 7.72 -13.95
CA ASN A 572 -8.01 8.91 -14.62
C ASN A 572 -6.48 8.93 -14.85
N ALA A 573 -5.78 7.80 -14.68
CA ALA A 573 -4.35 7.69 -14.84
C ALA A 573 -3.92 7.34 -16.27
N MET A 574 -4.53 7.94 -17.27
CA MET A 574 -4.09 7.86 -18.66
C MET A 574 -3.76 9.23 -19.22
N LEU A 575 -2.69 9.31 -20.00
CA LEU A 575 -2.21 10.53 -20.62
C LEU A 575 -1.82 10.27 -22.09
N VAL A 576 -2.23 11.17 -22.98
CA VAL A 576 -1.85 11.12 -24.40
C VAL A 576 -0.89 12.27 -24.69
N THR A 577 0.26 11.95 -25.25
CA THR A 577 1.20 12.91 -25.84
C THR A 577 1.28 12.71 -27.36
N PRO A 578 1.95 13.59 -28.10
CA PRO A 578 2.18 13.37 -29.52
C PRO A 578 2.85 12.03 -29.83
N SER A 579 3.78 11.59 -28.99
CA SER A 579 4.58 10.37 -29.21
C SER A 579 4.02 9.14 -28.51
N TYR A 580 3.33 9.31 -27.38
CA TYR A 580 2.98 8.19 -26.48
C TYR A 580 1.54 8.24 -25.99
N VAL A 581 1.04 7.07 -25.58
CA VAL A 581 -0.04 6.94 -24.61
C VAL A 581 0.52 6.28 -23.35
N LEU A 582 0.35 6.92 -22.22
CA LEU A 582 0.80 6.42 -20.93
C LEU A 582 -0.40 5.97 -20.10
N ALA A 583 -0.22 4.90 -19.34
CA ALA A 583 -1.24 4.40 -18.42
C ALA A 583 -0.61 3.99 -17.09
N GLY A 584 -1.08 4.61 -16.02
CA GLY A 584 -0.72 4.29 -14.64
C GLY A 584 -1.53 3.10 -14.14
N THR A 585 -0.88 2.18 -13.43
CA THR A 585 -1.50 0.94 -12.97
C THR A 585 -1.42 0.79 -11.45
N LEU A 586 -2.33 -0.02 -10.92
CA LEU A 586 -2.32 -0.43 -9.52
C LEU A 586 -1.27 -1.54 -9.31
N GLY A 587 -0.07 -1.15 -8.88
CA GLY A 587 0.98 -2.07 -8.48
C GLY A 587 1.80 -2.71 -9.59
N GLN A 588 1.65 -2.30 -10.87
CA GLN A 588 2.47 -2.81 -11.97
C GLN A 588 3.29 -1.74 -12.72
N GLY A 589 3.32 -0.52 -12.19
CA GLY A 589 4.10 0.60 -12.73
C GLY A 589 3.39 1.35 -13.84
N LEU A 590 4.18 1.98 -14.71
CA LEU A 590 3.73 2.80 -15.82
C LEU A 590 3.81 2.02 -17.14
N TYR A 591 2.71 1.88 -17.85
CA TYR A 591 2.68 1.35 -19.21
C TYR A 591 2.77 2.46 -20.24
N LEU A 592 3.57 2.21 -21.27
CA LEU A 592 3.88 3.15 -22.34
C LEU A 592 3.53 2.53 -23.70
N TYR A 593 2.66 3.15 -24.43
CA TYR A 593 2.38 2.83 -25.84
C TYR A 593 3.08 3.82 -26.75
N ASP A 594 4.07 3.35 -27.51
CA ASP A 594 4.71 4.13 -28.55
C ASP A 594 3.80 4.19 -29.78
N ARG A 595 3.36 5.38 -30.14
CA ARG A 595 2.38 5.59 -31.23
C ARG A 595 2.98 5.35 -32.61
N GLN A 596 4.31 5.46 -32.75
CA GLN A 596 5.00 5.24 -34.03
C GLN A 596 5.21 3.74 -34.28
N SER A 597 5.71 3.01 -33.30
CA SER A 597 5.96 1.56 -33.41
C SER A 597 4.74 0.70 -33.12
N ALA A 598 3.67 1.29 -32.56
CA ALA A 598 2.45 0.62 -32.10
C ALA A 598 2.73 -0.49 -31.07
N ARG A 599 3.74 -0.30 -30.20
CA ARG A 599 4.18 -1.28 -29.19
C ARG A 599 4.00 -0.74 -27.78
N TRP A 600 3.67 -1.65 -26.89
CA TRP A 600 3.62 -1.41 -25.46
C TRP A 600 4.94 -1.83 -24.80
N SER A 601 5.34 -1.05 -23.80
CA SER A 601 6.41 -1.37 -22.85
C SER A 601 5.96 -1.01 -21.43
N ALA A 602 6.65 -1.52 -20.41
CA ALA A 602 6.37 -1.20 -19.01
C ALA A 602 7.59 -0.60 -18.34
N ILE A 603 7.40 0.51 -17.66
CA ILE A 603 8.41 1.18 -16.82
C ILE A 603 8.08 0.85 -15.36
N ARG A 604 8.99 0.19 -14.68
CA ARG A 604 8.89 -0.18 -13.27
C ARG A 604 10.03 0.40 -12.45
N GLU A 605 11.21 0.43 -13.03
CA GLU A 605 12.40 0.97 -12.40
C GLU A 605 12.38 2.50 -12.41
N GLY A 606 12.88 3.13 -11.35
CA GLY A 606 12.91 4.59 -11.19
C GLY A 606 11.64 5.22 -10.64
N LEU A 607 10.59 4.42 -10.43
CA LEU A 607 9.35 4.88 -9.81
C LEU A 607 9.41 4.65 -8.28
N PRO A 608 8.98 5.64 -7.46
CA PRO A 608 8.97 5.50 -6.01
C PRO A 608 7.90 4.53 -5.49
N SER A 609 6.94 4.16 -6.35
CA SER A 609 5.97 3.08 -6.17
C SER A 609 5.51 2.58 -7.53
N LEU A 610 5.11 1.30 -7.58
CA LEU A 610 4.49 0.71 -8.77
C LEU A 610 2.98 1.02 -8.86
N ASN A 611 2.40 1.65 -7.84
CA ASN A 611 1.05 2.20 -7.89
C ASN A 611 1.09 3.62 -8.47
N VAL A 612 0.97 3.73 -9.80
CA VAL A 612 0.98 5.00 -10.52
C VAL A 612 -0.44 5.56 -10.60
N THR A 613 -0.70 6.65 -9.91
CA THR A 613 -2.04 7.19 -9.65
C THR A 613 -2.39 8.38 -10.52
N ALA A 614 -1.40 9.15 -10.99
CA ALA A 614 -1.64 10.36 -11.77
C ALA A 614 -0.52 10.63 -12.77
N LEU A 615 -0.85 11.28 -13.90
CA LEU A 615 0.07 11.61 -14.97
C LEU A 615 -0.16 13.03 -15.47
N ALA A 616 0.93 13.76 -15.76
CA ALA A 616 0.88 15.04 -16.45
C ALA A 616 2.09 15.19 -17.39
N ALA A 617 1.96 16.04 -18.42
CA ALA A 617 3.06 16.41 -19.29
C ALA A 617 3.22 17.92 -19.33
N ALA A 618 4.44 18.42 -19.15
CA ALA A 618 4.78 19.82 -19.26
C ALA A 618 6.26 20.02 -19.62
N ASN A 619 6.55 21.02 -20.42
CA ASN A 619 7.91 21.50 -20.69
C ASN A 619 8.89 20.39 -21.14
N GLY A 620 8.40 19.38 -21.89
CA GLY A 620 9.21 18.24 -22.36
C GLY A 620 9.47 17.17 -21.29
N TYR A 621 8.73 17.21 -20.18
CA TYR A 621 8.79 16.23 -19.11
C TYR A 621 7.43 15.54 -18.95
N ILE A 622 7.49 14.27 -18.55
CA ILE A 622 6.36 13.52 -18.02
C ILE A 622 6.51 13.49 -16.50
N TYR A 623 5.45 13.88 -15.82
CA TYR A 623 5.32 13.80 -14.37
C TYR A 623 4.47 12.57 -14.02
N VAL A 624 5.03 11.73 -13.17
CA VAL A 624 4.43 10.46 -12.75
C VAL A 624 4.18 10.52 -11.24
N GLY A 625 2.93 10.68 -10.87
CA GLY A 625 2.47 10.64 -9.48
C GLY A 625 2.19 9.21 -9.05
N THR A 626 2.60 8.90 -7.83
CA THR A 626 2.36 7.61 -7.20
C THR A 626 1.80 7.81 -5.79
N ASP A 627 1.39 6.75 -5.12
CA ASP A 627 1.03 6.79 -3.69
C ASP A 627 2.25 6.99 -2.76
N ASN A 628 3.46 7.12 -3.31
CA ASN A 628 4.71 7.29 -2.55
C ASN A 628 5.64 8.39 -3.11
N GLY A 629 5.12 9.33 -3.87
CA GLY A 629 5.89 10.47 -4.37
C GLY A 629 5.75 10.74 -5.85
N LEU A 630 6.46 11.76 -6.32
CA LEU A 630 6.40 12.30 -7.66
C LEU A 630 7.75 12.14 -8.38
N VAL A 631 7.71 11.62 -9.60
CA VAL A 631 8.88 11.53 -10.48
C VAL A 631 8.68 12.41 -11.71
N ARG A 632 9.76 13.10 -12.10
CA ARG A 632 9.87 13.82 -13.36
C ARG A 632 10.79 13.08 -14.33
N ILE A 633 10.32 12.80 -15.53
CA ILE A 633 11.04 12.03 -16.56
C ILE A 633 11.11 12.88 -17.82
N PRO A 634 12.29 13.17 -18.40
CA PRO A 634 12.37 13.79 -19.71
C PRO A 634 11.68 12.90 -20.75
N GLU A 635 10.73 13.43 -21.54
CA GLU A 635 9.98 12.64 -22.52
C GLU A 635 10.90 11.89 -23.50
N GLN A 636 12.03 12.51 -23.86
CA GLN A 636 13.06 11.91 -24.73
C GLN A 636 13.72 10.65 -24.13
N LYS A 637 13.63 10.44 -22.81
CA LYS A 637 14.19 9.27 -22.13
C LYS A 637 13.18 8.14 -21.88
N LEU A 638 11.97 8.29 -22.38
CA LEU A 638 10.98 7.21 -22.37
C LEU A 638 11.26 6.11 -23.43
N HIS A 639 12.21 6.36 -24.34
CA HIS A 639 12.73 5.32 -25.26
C HIS A 639 13.71 4.40 -24.50
N LEU A 640 13.22 3.40 -23.82
CA LEU A 640 14.03 2.34 -23.21
C LEU A 640 13.86 1.01 -23.93
#